data_654ae1a60bd4fced909912bef637d379
#
_entry.id   654ae1a60bd4fced909912bef637d379
#
_cell.length_a   1.000
_cell.length_b   1.000
_cell.length_c   1.000
_cell.angle_alpha   90.00
_cell.angle_beta   90.00
_cell.angle_gamma   90.00
#
_symmetry.space_group_name_H-M   'P 1'
#
loop_
_entity.id
_entity.type
_entity.pdbx_description
1 polymer ?
#
loop_
_entity_poly.entity_id
_entity_poly.type
_entity_poly.pdbx_seq_one_letter_code
_entity_poly.pdbx_strand_id
1 'polypeptide(L)'
;MTQQHRSAHARRLRALARHLGALALATLATTFASTVRAQAAARDSARADTTRAQRLERVMISAVRANGAAPISQKTLTRADIEPRYFGQDVPLVLQGAAPSLTSYAETGNYWGYSYIRLRGIDQSRINLTIDGIPLNDPEDQVLYFADFPDLANSLRSVQVQRGVGTSSNGTAAFAGSINMETVPLAATPRGGTAQLEDGSFHSRRGSVEYATGLLPGRFAAYARVSGLRTDGYRYHSGVEGRSLFASAGYFGDRNILKLTTTTGTMRDTMAYLAVPESALARDRRINPLTPRERDGFGERIVALSYTHLLGPSSSLTTTAYRTSASGDYDVLIDSLDNFNLKFVWYGASGAWTYRRGAVQLDVGANANTYARDHAAYQRPDLVTPLYFNTGHKQDASGFVKLAYTAGRATLFGDLQARHAGFRYTPSANAAVPGSSITWSFVNPKAGLTYAVNAPLSLYASYGKNTREPARSDMFAGFDNLDTSNVAFVGPLTRVRPETVHDLEIGATYRAAGIEAQANVYSMDFRNEIAPIGAMSYIGTPLRKNVGASYRRGVEADVTYRVLPRLTLSANAAASANRIREYTDSSGDTPVTYRDVEPLLTPRFVTFQRATFEATHAVALALETRYTSRSYLQNTSDARYVLPAAFDLDASAAWRLGNYQLVVRGNNLTDSKKYGSGYASDGVSYYYVVPPRNVFVSVKVGF
;
A
#
# COMPACT_ATOMS: atom_id res chain seq x y z
N MET A 1 -40.02 -32.77 24.51
CA MET A 1 -39.79 -31.60 25.41
C MET A 1 -38.29 -31.35 25.68
N THR A 2 -37.40 -31.41 24.67
CA THR A 2 -35.94 -31.32 24.90
C THR A 2 -35.18 -30.40 23.97
N GLN A 3 -35.84 -29.69 23.06
CA GLN A 3 -35.17 -28.75 22.13
C GLN A 3 -35.33 -27.26 22.48
N GLN A 4 -36.35 -26.88 23.24
CA GLN A 4 -36.57 -25.48 23.63
C GLN A 4 -35.68 -25.00 24.81
N HIS A 5 -35.19 -25.89 25.68
CA HIS A 5 -34.33 -25.51 26.80
C HIS A 5 -32.88 -25.20 26.41
N ARG A 6 -32.35 -25.75 25.31
CA ARG A 6 -30.99 -25.47 24.83
C ARG A 6 -30.84 -24.10 24.17
N SER A 7 -31.91 -23.57 23.53
CA SER A 7 -31.87 -22.26 22.87
C SER A 7 -31.91 -21.08 23.82
N ALA A 8 -32.57 -21.24 25.00
CA ALA A 8 -32.67 -20.20 26.00
C ALA A 8 -31.37 -20.05 26.81
N HIS A 9 -30.62 -21.12 27.01
CA HIS A 9 -29.33 -21.08 27.72
C HIS A 9 -28.23 -20.43 26.88
N ALA A 10 -28.19 -20.71 25.57
CA ALA A 10 -27.25 -20.09 24.62
C ALA A 10 -27.49 -18.59 24.46
N ARG A 11 -28.74 -18.13 24.50
CA ARG A 11 -29.07 -16.69 24.43
C ARG A 11 -28.69 -15.96 25.73
N ARG A 12 -28.86 -16.58 26.91
CA ARG A 12 -28.44 -15.98 28.19
C ARG A 12 -26.92 -15.88 28.32
N LEU A 13 -26.16 -16.87 27.85
CA LEU A 13 -24.69 -16.83 27.86
C LEU A 13 -24.13 -15.77 26.90
N ARG A 14 -24.77 -15.55 25.73
CA ARG A 14 -24.38 -14.48 24.82
C ARG A 14 -24.73 -13.07 25.32
N ALA A 15 -25.81 -12.93 26.08
CA ALA A 15 -26.16 -11.66 26.72
C ALA A 15 -25.21 -11.38 27.91
N LEU A 16 -24.83 -12.38 28.70
CA LEU A 16 -23.85 -12.23 29.79
C LEU A 16 -22.45 -11.86 29.26
N ALA A 17 -22.00 -12.48 28.17
CA ALA A 17 -20.73 -12.15 27.54
C ALA A 17 -20.68 -10.72 26.97
N ARG A 18 -21.82 -10.20 26.49
CA ARG A 18 -21.94 -8.79 26.05
C ARG A 18 -21.89 -7.78 27.21
N HIS A 19 -22.44 -8.13 28.36
CA HIS A 19 -22.44 -7.26 29.54
C HIS A 19 -21.12 -7.31 30.29
N LEU A 20 -20.44 -8.45 30.32
CA LEU A 20 -19.10 -8.60 30.92
C LEU A 20 -18.02 -7.87 30.07
N GLY A 21 -18.16 -7.87 28.77
CA GLY A 21 -17.27 -7.08 27.89
C GLY A 21 -17.43 -5.56 28.08
N ALA A 22 -18.65 -5.08 28.30
CA ALA A 22 -18.94 -3.66 28.57
C ALA A 22 -18.50 -3.24 30.00
N LEU A 23 -18.63 -4.12 30.99
CA LEU A 23 -18.16 -3.85 32.34
C LEU A 23 -16.63 -3.90 32.47
N ALA A 24 -15.94 -4.78 31.74
CA ALA A 24 -14.47 -4.85 31.73
C ALA A 24 -13.85 -3.59 31.11
N LEU A 25 -14.49 -3.00 30.08
CA LEU A 25 -14.06 -1.71 29.52
C LEU A 25 -14.33 -0.52 30.46
N ALA A 26 -15.41 -0.55 31.22
CA ALA A 26 -15.75 0.50 32.17
C ALA A 26 -14.87 0.43 33.45
N THR A 27 -14.51 -0.75 33.92
CA THR A 27 -13.64 -0.93 35.10
C THR A 27 -12.17 -0.65 34.81
N LEU A 28 -11.67 -0.87 33.58
CA LEU A 28 -10.34 -0.43 33.18
C LEU A 28 -10.21 1.10 33.09
N ALA A 29 -11.29 1.80 32.78
CA ALA A 29 -11.29 3.26 32.73
C ALA A 29 -11.30 3.95 34.10
N THR A 30 -11.81 3.30 35.15
CA THR A 30 -11.96 3.91 36.48
C THR A 30 -10.79 3.64 37.44
N THR A 31 -9.96 2.63 37.22
CA THR A 31 -8.82 2.30 38.09
C THR A 31 -7.53 3.09 37.81
N PHE A 32 -7.49 3.92 36.76
CA PHE A 32 -6.30 4.71 36.42
C PHE A 32 -6.38 6.20 36.80
N ALA A 33 -7.39 6.63 37.54
CA ALA A 33 -7.62 8.07 37.81
C ALA A 33 -6.96 8.61 39.10
N SER A 34 -6.17 7.85 39.81
CA SER A 34 -5.57 8.34 41.08
C SER A 34 -4.07 8.07 41.15
N THR A 35 -3.27 9.02 40.68
CA THR A 35 -1.98 9.47 41.28
C THR A 35 -1.32 10.53 40.37
N VAL A 36 -1.70 11.77 40.50
CA VAL A 36 -0.92 12.90 39.96
C VAL A 36 -0.66 13.90 41.06
N ARG A 37 0.51 13.79 41.69
CA ARG A 37 1.22 14.93 42.31
C ARG A 37 2.66 14.54 42.58
N ALA A 38 3.57 15.09 41.77
CA ALA A 38 4.92 15.60 42.12
C ALA A 38 5.77 15.72 40.87
N GLN A 39 6.40 16.89 40.69
CA GLN A 39 7.74 17.07 40.13
C GLN A 39 7.85 18.12 39.03
N ALA A 40 8.24 19.35 39.44
CA ALA A 40 8.70 20.38 38.53
C ALA A 40 10.18 20.18 38.09
N ALA A 41 11.02 19.53 38.91
CA ALA A 41 12.44 19.28 38.59
C ALA A 41 12.68 18.12 37.59
N ALA A 42 11.71 17.22 37.41
CA ALA A 42 11.78 16.15 36.39
C ALA A 42 11.45 16.61 34.98
N ARG A 43 10.92 17.83 34.80
CA ARG A 43 10.46 18.33 33.49
C ARG A 43 11.58 18.68 32.51
N ASP A 44 12.71 19.21 32.99
CA ASP A 44 13.81 19.64 32.09
C ASP A 44 14.68 18.48 31.64
N SER A 45 14.95 17.50 32.48
CA SER A 45 15.67 16.28 32.09
C SER A 45 14.81 15.40 31.17
N ALA A 46 13.52 15.26 31.48
CA ALA A 46 12.56 14.53 30.62
C ALA A 46 12.40 15.18 29.24
N ARG A 47 12.46 16.53 29.17
CA ARG A 47 12.36 17.25 27.89
C ARG A 47 13.62 17.10 27.04
N ALA A 48 14.80 17.10 27.66
CA ALA A 48 16.07 16.84 26.98
C ALA A 48 16.15 15.39 26.46
N ASP A 49 15.75 14.42 27.27
CA ASP A 49 15.70 12.99 26.90
C ASP A 49 14.69 12.74 25.77
N THR A 50 13.51 13.38 25.81
CA THR A 50 12.50 13.27 24.74
C THR A 50 13.03 13.85 23.42
N THR A 51 13.64 15.04 23.43
CA THR A 51 14.20 15.67 22.22
C THR A 51 15.31 14.82 21.61
N ARG A 52 16.13 14.20 22.45
CA ARG A 52 17.19 13.30 22.04
C ARG A 52 16.66 12.00 21.45
N ALA A 53 15.71 11.35 22.13
CA ALA A 53 15.06 10.14 21.64
C ALA A 53 14.35 10.36 20.29
N GLN A 54 13.69 11.50 20.10
CA GLN A 54 13.08 11.90 18.83
C GLN A 54 14.11 12.09 17.71
N ARG A 55 15.29 12.65 18.04
CA ARG A 55 16.38 12.79 17.05
C ARG A 55 16.90 11.43 16.61
N LEU A 56 17.09 10.52 17.54
CA LEU A 56 17.55 9.17 17.29
C LEU A 56 16.54 8.36 16.43
N GLU A 57 15.27 8.46 16.76
CA GLU A 57 14.19 7.80 16.01
C GLU A 57 14.13 8.29 14.55
N ARG A 58 14.36 9.60 14.30
CA ARG A 58 14.49 10.15 12.94
C ARG A 58 15.66 9.57 12.16
N VAL A 59 16.78 9.27 12.81
CA VAL A 59 17.96 8.66 12.17
C VAL A 59 17.62 7.26 11.64
N MET A 60 16.89 6.47 12.41
CA MET A 60 16.43 5.12 12.00
C MET A 60 15.64 5.16 10.68
N ILE A 61 14.75 6.13 10.54
CA ILE A 61 13.84 6.25 9.39
C ILE A 61 14.55 6.84 8.17
N SER A 62 15.52 7.73 8.38
CA SER A 62 16.19 8.46 7.29
C SER A 62 17.03 7.59 6.36
N ALA A 63 17.39 6.37 6.75
CA ALA A 63 18.13 5.44 5.90
C ALA A 63 17.30 4.88 4.73
N VAL A 64 15.97 4.83 4.89
CA VAL A 64 15.04 4.20 3.93
C VAL A 64 14.30 5.22 3.07
N ARG A 65 14.19 6.46 3.53
CA ARG A 65 13.45 7.52 2.84
C ARG A 65 14.36 8.42 2.02
N ALA A 66 13.79 8.97 0.95
CA ALA A 66 14.44 10.08 0.27
C ALA A 66 14.41 11.33 1.17
N ASN A 67 15.53 11.97 1.30
CA ASN A 67 15.62 13.29 1.93
C ASN A 67 15.29 14.40 0.92
N GLY A 68 15.06 15.62 1.40
CA GLY A 68 14.70 16.74 0.53
C GLY A 68 15.78 17.19 -0.47
N ALA A 69 17.01 16.65 -0.35
CA ALA A 69 18.11 16.91 -1.28
C ALA A 69 18.18 15.89 -2.43
N ALA A 70 17.47 14.76 -2.33
CA ALA A 70 17.45 13.78 -3.41
C ALA A 70 16.70 14.33 -4.63
N PRO A 71 17.26 14.23 -5.85
CA PRO A 71 16.68 14.74 -7.09
C PRO A 71 15.58 13.81 -7.61
N ILE A 72 14.53 13.64 -6.83
CA ILE A 72 13.40 12.77 -7.17
C ILE A 72 12.07 13.46 -6.88
N SER A 73 11.07 13.11 -7.65
CA SER A 73 9.70 13.54 -7.46
C SER A 73 9.09 12.80 -6.27
N GLN A 74 8.70 13.53 -5.21
CA GLN A 74 8.16 12.90 -4.00
C GLN A 74 7.10 13.77 -3.31
N LYS A 75 6.16 13.12 -2.63
CA LYS A 75 5.17 13.75 -1.74
C LYS A 75 5.11 12.98 -0.43
N THR A 76 5.16 13.69 0.68
CA THR A 76 4.95 13.10 2.01
C THR A 76 3.61 13.57 2.55
N LEU A 77 2.72 12.63 2.85
CA LEU A 77 1.52 12.87 3.63
C LEU A 77 1.84 12.62 5.09
N THR A 78 1.56 13.61 5.90
CA THR A 78 1.67 13.51 7.37
C THR A 78 0.38 12.95 7.97
N ARG A 79 0.40 12.61 9.25
CA ARG A 79 -0.83 12.26 9.99
C ARG A 79 -1.90 13.35 9.88
N ALA A 80 -1.51 14.63 9.92
CA ALA A 80 -2.41 15.75 9.77
C ALA A 80 -3.10 15.80 8.39
N ASP A 81 -2.46 15.27 7.35
CA ASP A 81 -3.04 15.17 6.01
C ASP A 81 -3.95 13.93 5.86
N ILE A 82 -3.62 12.83 6.57
CA ILE A 82 -4.34 11.55 6.51
C ILE A 82 -5.61 11.60 7.36
N GLU A 83 -5.51 11.99 8.63
CA GLU A 83 -6.58 11.87 9.63
C GLU A 83 -7.90 12.53 9.22
N PRO A 84 -7.95 13.75 8.61
CA PRO A 84 -9.20 14.38 8.19
C PRO A 84 -9.91 13.68 7.03
N ARG A 85 -9.22 12.78 6.32
CA ARG A 85 -9.73 12.01 5.17
C ARG A 85 -10.04 10.57 5.53
N TYR A 86 -9.57 10.13 6.71
CA TYR A 86 -9.59 8.74 7.11
C TYR A 86 -10.92 8.39 7.81
N PHE A 87 -11.58 7.36 7.30
CA PHE A 87 -12.78 6.74 7.84
C PHE A 87 -12.65 5.19 7.84
N GLY A 88 -11.44 4.66 8.05
CA GLY A 88 -11.15 3.24 8.08
C GLY A 88 -10.77 2.60 6.74
N GLN A 89 -10.86 3.34 5.62
CA GLN A 89 -10.56 2.81 4.30
C GLN A 89 -9.12 2.33 4.17
N ASP A 90 -8.91 1.39 3.26
CA ASP A 90 -7.59 0.83 2.98
C ASP A 90 -6.61 1.89 2.47
N VAL A 91 -5.32 1.67 2.70
CA VAL A 91 -4.25 2.61 2.34
C VAL A 91 -4.31 3.06 0.87
N PRO A 92 -4.55 2.20 -0.14
CA PRO A 92 -4.74 2.64 -1.52
C PRO A 92 -5.77 3.75 -1.69
N LEU A 93 -6.91 3.63 -1.01
CA LEU A 93 -8.01 4.59 -1.09
C LEU A 93 -7.73 5.85 -0.28
N VAL A 94 -6.96 5.77 0.81
CA VAL A 94 -6.44 6.95 1.54
C VAL A 94 -5.50 7.76 0.66
N LEU A 95 -4.65 7.08 -0.11
CA LEU A 95 -3.65 7.72 -0.97
C LEU A 95 -4.23 8.27 -2.27
N GLN A 96 -5.47 7.95 -2.60
CA GLN A 96 -6.14 8.47 -3.79
C GLN A 96 -6.16 10.00 -3.79
N GLY A 97 -5.57 10.63 -4.83
CA GLY A 97 -5.37 12.08 -4.88
C GLY A 97 -4.22 12.62 -4.02
N ALA A 98 -3.46 11.77 -3.36
CA ALA A 98 -2.31 12.19 -2.54
C ALA A 98 -1.11 12.65 -3.36
N ALA A 99 -0.96 12.12 -4.56
CA ALA A 99 0.10 12.49 -5.50
C ALA A 99 -0.46 12.52 -6.93
N PRO A 100 0.13 13.34 -7.85
CA PRO A 100 -0.19 13.27 -9.26
C PRO A 100 -0.04 11.86 -9.81
N SER A 101 -0.83 11.48 -10.82
CA SER A 101 -0.86 10.17 -11.49
C SER A 101 -1.17 8.96 -10.59
N LEU A 102 -1.52 9.16 -9.31
CA LEU A 102 -1.91 8.07 -8.43
C LEU A 102 -3.41 7.81 -8.58
N THR A 103 -3.76 6.60 -8.98
CA THR A 103 -5.13 6.08 -9.02
C THR A 103 -5.24 4.84 -8.17
N SER A 104 -6.42 4.56 -7.63
CA SER A 104 -6.71 3.38 -6.83
C SER A 104 -8.13 2.89 -7.06
N TYR A 105 -8.37 1.62 -6.79
CA TYR A 105 -9.69 1.02 -6.84
C TYR A 105 -9.79 -0.13 -5.83
N ALA A 106 -11.02 -0.50 -5.49
CA ALA A 106 -11.34 -1.72 -4.76
C ALA A 106 -12.19 -2.62 -5.65
N GLU A 107 -11.87 -3.91 -5.70
CA GLU A 107 -12.62 -4.86 -6.54
C GLU A 107 -13.97 -5.22 -5.96
N THR A 108 -14.09 -5.23 -4.64
CA THR A 108 -15.33 -5.56 -3.92
C THR A 108 -16.42 -4.49 -4.05
N GLY A 109 -16.09 -3.29 -4.55
CA GLY A 109 -17.01 -2.14 -4.54
C GLY A 109 -17.24 -1.57 -3.14
N ASN A 110 -16.26 -1.73 -2.24
CA ASN A 110 -16.24 -1.24 -0.87
C ASN A 110 -15.05 -0.29 -0.65
N TYR A 111 -14.90 0.16 0.59
CA TYR A 111 -13.72 0.90 1.03
C TYR A 111 -12.72 0.01 1.80
N TRP A 112 -13.09 -1.23 2.09
CA TRP A 112 -12.33 -2.24 2.82
C TRP A 112 -12.27 -3.54 2.03
N GLY A 113 -11.16 -4.27 2.15
CA GLY A 113 -10.92 -5.53 1.46
C GLY A 113 -9.81 -5.42 0.41
N TYR A 114 -10.00 -6.02 -0.75
CA TYR A 114 -8.98 -6.01 -1.80
C TYR A 114 -9.00 -4.68 -2.57
N SER A 115 -7.94 -3.90 -2.36
CA SER A 115 -7.75 -2.60 -2.99
C SER A 115 -6.33 -2.44 -3.54
N TYR A 116 -6.20 -1.71 -4.65
CA TYR A 116 -4.99 -1.64 -5.44
C TYR A 116 -4.63 -0.21 -5.83
N ILE A 117 -3.33 0.01 -6.07
CA ILE A 117 -2.76 1.30 -6.49
C ILE A 117 -2.18 1.17 -7.90
N ARG A 118 -2.34 2.23 -8.68
CA ARG A 118 -1.57 2.48 -9.91
C ARG A 118 -0.87 3.82 -9.80
N LEU A 119 0.35 3.89 -10.29
CA LEU A 119 1.13 5.12 -10.35
C LEU A 119 1.67 5.29 -11.78
N ARG A 120 1.39 6.43 -12.43
CA ARG A 120 1.68 6.65 -13.85
C ARG A 120 1.08 5.55 -14.77
N GLY A 121 -0.08 5.00 -14.40
CA GLY A 121 -0.72 3.89 -15.09
C GLY A 121 -0.10 2.50 -14.86
N ILE A 122 0.99 2.42 -14.11
CA ILE A 122 1.72 1.18 -13.82
C ILE A 122 1.12 0.55 -12.56
N ASP A 123 0.90 -0.76 -12.57
CA ASP A 123 0.23 -1.48 -11.49
C ASP A 123 1.11 -1.67 -10.24
N GLN A 124 0.48 -2.06 -9.13
CA GLN A 124 1.07 -2.20 -7.81
C GLN A 124 2.26 -3.19 -7.76
N SER A 125 2.30 -4.19 -8.62
CA SER A 125 3.41 -5.15 -8.66
C SER A 125 4.76 -4.51 -9.02
N ARG A 126 4.74 -3.26 -9.46
CA ARG A 126 5.90 -2.45 -9.83
C ARG A 126 6.09 -1.22 -8.95
N ILE A 127 5.36 -1.17 -7.84
CA ILE A 127 5.48 -0.13 -6.80
C ILE A 127 6.05 -0.80 -5.56
N ASN A 128 7.20 -0.34 -5.09
CA ASN A 128 7.78 -0.85 -3.85
C ASN A 128 7.03 -0.28 -2.63
N LEU A 129 6.57 -1.15 -1.75
CA LEU A 129 5.84 -0.82 -0.55
C LEU A 129 6.66 -1.23 0.68
N THR A 130 6.87 -0.29 1.62
CA THR A 130 7.58 -0.59 2.87
C THR A 130 6.87 0.02 4.07
N ILE A 131 7.03 -0.60 5.25
CA ILE A 131 6.65 -0.05 6.54
C ILE A 131 7.86 -0.04 7.45
N ASP A 132 8.27 1.13 7.97
CA ASP A 132 9.50 1.32 8.75
C ASP A 132 10.75 0.68 8.09
N GLY A 133 10.79 0.63 6.75
CA GLY A 133 11.86 0.01 5.97
C GLY A 133 11.75 -1.50 5.76
N ILE A 134 10.73 -2.15 6.32
CA ILE A 134 10.42 -3.57 6.09
C ILE A 134 9.65 -3.67 4.78
N PRO A 135 10.08 -4.50 3.80
CA PRO A 135 9.35 -4.69 2.57
C PRO A 135 8.01 -5.40 2.83
N LEU A 136 6.99 -4.99 2.07
CA LEU A 136 5.63 -5.52 2.20
C LEU A 136 5.15 -6.25 0.95
N ASN A 137 5.76 -6.01 -0.22
CA ASN A 137 5.39 -6.74 -1.43
C ASN A 137 5.74 -8.23 -1.25
N ASP A 138 4.75 -9.10 -1.32
CA ASP A 138 4.96 -10.55 -1.34
C ASP A 138 6.01 -10.92 -2.40
N PRO A 139 7.04 -11.71 -2.06
CA PRO A 139 8.12 -12.00 -3.01
C PRO A 139 7.69 -12.78 -4.25
N GLU A 140 6.64 -13.60 -4.19
CA GLU A 140 6.15 -14.39 -5.33
C GLU A 140 5.26 -13.58 -6.26
N ASP A 141 4.27 -12.87 -5.71
CA ASP A 141 3.29 -12.09 -6.48
C ASP A 141 3.75 -10.65 -6.75
N GLN A 142 4.72 -10.16 -5.93
CA GLN A 142 5.26 -8.79 -5.95
C GLN A 142 4.20 -7.71 -5.70
N VAL A 143 3.12 -8.04 -5.03
CA VAL A 143 2.05 -7.15 -4.59
C VAL A 143 1.92 -7.18 -3.07
N LEU A 144 1.21 -6.22 -2.50
CA LEU A 144 0.72 -6.24 -1.13
C LEU A 144 -0.79 -6.38 -1.15
N TYR A 145 -1.32 -7.33 -0.43
CA TYR A 145 -2.75 -7.46 -0.17
C TYR A 145 -3.11 -6.62 1.05
N PHE A 146 -3.58 -5.39 0.82
CA PHE A 146 -3.94 -4.45 1.91
C PHE A 146 -5.08 -4.96 2.76
N ALA A 147 -5.89 -5.87 2.23
CA ALA A 147 -6.94 -6.59 2.94
C ALA A 147 -6.43 -7.29 4.21
N ASP A 148 -5.19 -7.82 4.19
CA ASP A 148 -4.58 -8.51 5.31
C ASP A 148 -4.13 -7.58 6.45
N PHE A 149 -4.21 -6.25 6.23
CA PHE A 149 -3.85 -5.22 7.21
C PHE A 149 -5.00 -4.22 7.45
N PRO A 150 -6.17 -4.67 7.95
CA PRO A 150 -7.29 -3.79 8.21
C PRO A 150 -6.90 -2.62 9.11
N ASP A 151 -7.38 -1.41 8.80
CA ASP A 151 -7.14 -0.21 9.60
C ASP A 151 -5.64 0.20 9.71
N LEU A 152 -4.80 -0.21 8.74
CA LEU A 152 -3.35 0.06 8.79
C LEU A 152 -3.02 1.55 8.84
N ALA A 153 -3.72 2.38 8.05
CA ALA A 153 -3.45 3.82 7.97
C ALA A 153 -3.60 4.54 9.31
N ASN A 154 -4.38 4.00 10.24
CA ASN A 154 -4.53 4.55 11.59
C ASN A 154 -3.25 4.40 12.45
N SER A 155 -2.35 3.48 12.11
CA SER A 155 -1.05 3.31 12.79
C SER A 155 0.08 4.12 12.13
N LEU A 156 -0.21 4.86 11.06
CA LEU A 156 0.82 5.59 10.31
C LEU A 156 0.96 7.03 10.81
N ARG A 157 2.20 7.46 10.97
CA ARG A 157 2.57 8.87 11.14
C ARG A 157 2.61 9.59 9.81
N SER A 158 3.17 8.93 8.81
CA SER A 158 3.33 9.53 7.48
C SER A 158 3.49 8.47 6.40
N VAL A 159 3.16 8.86 5.18
CA VAL A 159 3.37 8.07 3.97
C VAL A 159 4.12 8.93 2.95
N GLN A 160 5.29 8.46 2.51
CA GLN A 160 6.05 9.11 1.45
C GLN A 160 5.83 8.34 0.14
N VAL A 161 5.30 9.03 -0.86
CA VAL A 161 5.15 8.53 -2.24
C VAL A 161 6.29 9.12 -3.06
N GLN A 162 7.21 8.27 -3.52
CA GLN A 162 8.26 8.60 -4.50
C GLN A 162 7.80 8.10 -5.86
N ARG A 163 7.92 8.93 -6.88
CA ARG A 163 7.55 8.58 -8.26
C ARG A 163 8.81 8.25 -9.07
N GLY A 164 8.67 7.45 -10.14
CA GLY A 164 9.78 6.97 -10.94
C GLY A 164 10.60 5.88 -10.23
N VAL A 165 11.83 5.64 -10.68
CA VAL A 165 12.65 4.54 -10.15
C VAL A 165 13.14 4.74 -8.71
N GLY A 166 12.84 5.87 -8.08
CA GLY A 166 13.09 6.13 -6.66
C GLY A 166 14.54 5.92 -6.21
N THR A 167 14.74 5.67 -4.91
CA THR A 167 16.06 5.34 -4.35
C THR A 167 16.21 3.82 -4.15
N SER A 168 17.45 3.32 -4.14
CA SER A 168 17.78 1.88 -4.13
C SER A 168 17.66 1.19 -2.76
N SER A 169 17.33 1.91 -1.68
CA SER A 169 17.28 1.34 -0.33
C SER A 169 16.12 0.40 -0.06
N ASN A 170 15.13 0.33 -0.97
CA ASN A 170 13.83 -0.25 -0.66
C ASN A 170 13.50 -1.53 -1.45
N GLY A 171 14.49 -2.30 -1.89
CA GLY A 171 14.23 -3.61 -2.48
C GLY A 171 13.90 -3.59 -3.97
N THR A 172 12.95 -4.40 -4.41
CA THR A 172 12.93 -4.99 -5.74
C THR A 172 12.11 -4.28 -6.79
N ALA A 173 10.99 -3.70 -6.44
CA ALA A 173 9.92 -3.42 -7.41
C ALA A 173 9.72 -1.93 -7.74
N ALA A 174 10.67 -1.05 -7.46
CA ALA A 174 10.52 0.40 -7.67
C ALA A 174 10.68 0.81 -9.15
N PHE A 175 9.68 0.49 -9.97
CA PHE A 175 9.61 0.94 -11.37
C PHE A 175 8.76 2.19 -11.53
N ALA A 176 7.52 2.13 -11.06
CA ALA A 176 6.61 3.27 -11.07
C ALA A 176 6.88 4.22 -9.90
N GLY A 177 7.35 3.68 -8.79
CA GLY A 177 7.63 4.42 -7.59
C GLY A 177 7.84 3.54 -6.36
N SER A 178 7.98 4.20 -5.21
CA SER A 178 7.94 3.54 -3.91
C SER A 178 7.04 4.29 -2.94
N ILE A 179 6.38 3.55 -2.06
CA ILE A 179 5.51 4.07 -1.01
C ILE A 179 6.08 3.61 0.32
N ASN A 180 6.62 4.57 1.08
CA ASN A 180 7.29 4.30 2.34
C ASN A 180 6.40 4.77 3.49
N MET A 181 5.80 3.84 4.20
CA MET A 181 4.96 4.07 5.36
C MET A 181 5.81 4.14 6.63
N GLU A 182 5.53 5.12 7.46
CA GLU A 182 6.16 5.30 8.76
C GLU A 182 5.11 5.15 9.85
N THR A 183 5.39 4.30 10.82
CA THR A 183 4.50 4.09 11.96
C THR A 183 4.60 5.21 12.99
N VAL A 184 3.69 5.21 13.97
CA VAL A 184 3.67 6.17 15.07
C VAL A 184 5.02 6.17 15.80
N PRO A 185 5.68 7.33 15.96
CA PRO A 185 6.96 7.42 16.66
C PRO A 185 6.75 7.27 18.17
N LEU A 186 7.49 6.36 18.78
CA LEU A 186 7.34 6.05 20.20
C LEU A 186 7.77 7.18 21.12
N ALA A 187 8.95 7.74 20.86
CA ALA A 187 9.52 8.78 21.74
C ALA A 187 8.86 10.15 21.58
N ALA A 188 8.23 10.40 20.41
CA ALA A 188 7.56 11.68 20.12
C ALA A 188 6.08 11.68 20.47
N THR A 189 5.48 10.51 20.70
CA THR A 189 4.05 10.40 21.01
C THR A 189 3.84 10.63 22.50
N PRO A 190 3.01 11.62 22.88
CA PRO A 190 2.71 11.88 24.29
C PRO A 190 1.99 10.67 24.93
N ARG A 191 2.06 10.57 26.25
CA ARG A 191 1.26 9.61 26.98
C ARG A 191 -0.22 9.94 26.83
N GLY A 192 -1.02 8.94 26.51
CA GLY A 192 -2.45 9.05 26.34
C GLY A 192 -2.99 8.01 25.37
N GLY A 193 -4.27 7.96 25.25
CA GLY A 193 -4.95 7.05 24.34
C GLY A 193 -6.07 7.72 23.57
N THR A 194 -6.56 7.05 22.53
CA THR A 194 -7.80 7.42 21.86
C THR A 194 -8.67 6.20 21.63
N ALA A 195 -9.99 6.40 21.74
CA ALA A 195 -10.99 5.47 21.29
C ALA A 195 -11.75 6.11 20.12
N GLN A 196 -12.01 5.36 19.08
CA GLN A 196 -12.73 5.81 17.90
C GLN A 196 -13.79 4.81 17.52
N LEU A 197 -15.00 5.30 17.25
CA LEU A 197 -16.12 4.53 16.71
C LEU A 197 -16.58 5.19 15.42
N GLU A 198 -16.98 4.37 14.47
CA GLU A 198 -17.47 4.81 13.17
C GLU A 198 -18.65 3.96 12.73
N ASP A 199 -19.65 4.61 12.16
CA ASP A 199 -20.82 4.00 11.53
C ASP A 199 -21.04 4.68 10.17
N GLY A 200 -21.46 3.90 9.17
CA GLY A 200 -21.63 4.44 7.82
C GLY A 200 -22.55 3.59 6.95
N SER A 201 -22.70 4.05 5.72
CA SER A 201 -23.48 3.37 4.70
C SER A 201 -23.05 1.92 4.53
N PHE A 202 -23.95 1.06 4.04
CA PHE A 202 -23.74 -0.38 3.83
C PHE A 202 -23.46 -1.15 5.14
N HIS A 203 -24.07 -0.70 6.24
CA HIS A 203 -23.86 -1.23 7.60
C HIS A 203 -22.38 -1.29 7.99
N SER A 204 -21.61 -0.32 7.49
CA SER A 204 -20.19 -0.22 7.76
C SER A 204 -19.97 0.26 9.19
N ARG A 205 -19.17 -0.48 9.97
CA ARG A 205 -18.82 -0.16 11.36
C ARG A 205 -17.37 -0.41 11.61
N ARG A 206 -16.74 0.50 12.34
CA ARG A 206 -15.36 0.36 12.77
C ARG A 206 -15.22 0.82 14.22
N GLY A 207 -14.40 0.10 14.97
CA GLY A 207 -13.99 0.49 16.32
C GLY A 207 -12.48 0.34 16.46
N SER A 208 -11.81 1.30 17.08
CA SER A 208 -10.40 1.20 17.43
C SER A 208 -10.11 1.83 18.77
N VAL A 209 -9.11 1.27 19.47
CA VAL A 209 -8.55 1.82 20.70
C VAL A 209 -7.03 1.78 20.58
N GLU A 210 -6.39 2.89 20.90
CA GLU A 210 -4.93 3.01 20.93
C GLU A 210 -4.46 3.64 22.23
N TYR A 211 -3.24 3.28 22.65
CA TYR A 211 -2.59 3.86 23.81
C TYR A 211 -1.08 3.97 23.62
N ALA A 212 -0.53 5.10 24.04
CA ALA A 212 0.91 5.38 24.09
C ALA A 212 1.33 5.64 25.54
N THR A 213 2.42 5.04 25.96
CA THR A 213 2.98 5.31 27.30
C THR A 213 3.69 6.66 27.40
N GLY A 214 4.03 7.27 26.26
CA GLY A 214 5.06 8.29 26.18
C GLY A 214 6.44 7.72 26.55
N LEU A 215 7.45 8.56 26.58
CA LEU A 215 8.78 8.17 27.06
C LEU A 215 8.75 8.08 28.59
N LEU A 216 8.93 6.88 29.11
CA LEU A 216 8.95 6.57 30.54
C LEU A 216 10.31 6.86 31.18
N PRO A 217 10.39 7.07 32.51
CA PRO A 217 11.65 6.97 33.25
C PRO A 217 12.31 5.62 32.95
N GLY A 218 13.61 5.59 32.67
CA GLY A 218 14.31 4.39 32.18
C GLY A 218 14.34 4.28 30.65
N ARG A 219 13.84 5.31 29.94
CA ARG A 219 13.99 5.46 28.48
C ARG A 219 13.27 4.42 27.63
N PHE A 220 12.18 3.86 28.14
CA PHE A 220 11.29 2.99 27.42
C PHE A 220 10.06 3.76 26.93
N ALA A 221 9.55 3.39 25.75
CA ALA A 221 8.26 3.84 25.27
C ALA A 221 7.55 2.69 24.57
N ALA A 222 6.23 2.65 24.67
CA ALA A 222 5.42 1.65 24.01
C ALA A 222 4.14 2.28 23.45
N TYR A 223 3.63 1.67 22.39
CA TYR A 223 2.37 2.00 21.74
C TYR A 223 1.66 0.72 21.32
N ALA A 224 0.37 0.68 21.50
CA ALA A 224 -0.47 -0.40 21.00
C ALA A 224 -1.80 0.14 20.47
N ARG A 225 -2.32 -0.48 19.42
CA ARG A 225 -3.65 -0.24 18.85
C ARG A 225 -4.29 -1.57 18.50
N VAL A 226 -5.57 -1.69 18.85
CA VAL A 226 -6.46 -2.77 18.41
C VAL A 226 -7.62 -2.16 17.65
N SER A 227 -8.05 -2.82 16.58
CA SER A 227 -9.22 -2.39 15.82
C SER A 227 -9.98 -3.56 15.22
N GLY A 228 -11.26 -3.31 14.95
CA GLY A 228 -12.13 -4.19 14.20
C GLY A 228 -13.04 -3.39 13.29
N LEU A 229 -13.33 -3.92 12.13
CA LEU A 229 -14.23 -3.33 11.15
C LEU A 229 -15.13 -4.41 10.52
N ARG A 230 -16.29 -3.97 10.05
CA ARG A 230 -17.24 -4.81 9.34
C ARG A 230 -18.10 -3.96 8.40
N THR A 231 -18.41 -4.49 7.23
CA THR A 231 -19.37 -3.93 6.28
C THR A 231 -20.13 -5.07 5.59
N ASP A 232 -21.37 -4.82 5.17
CA ASP A 232 -22.09 -5.74 4.29
C ASP A 232 -21.74 -5.51 2.82
N GLY A 233 -21.08 -4.37 2.52
CA GLY A 233 -20.69 -3.97 1.18
C GLY A 233 -21.83 -3.41 0.33
N TYR A 234 -21.45 -2.78 -0.80
CA TYR A 234 -22.44 -2.24 -1.76
C TYR A 234 -23.00 -3.31 -2.67
N ARG A 235 -22.14 -4.19 -3.20
CA ARG A 235 -22.54 -5.31 -4.05
C ARG A 235 -23.19 -6.42 -3.21
N TYR A 236 -24.00 -7.27 -3.84
CA TYR A 236 -24.46 -8.50 -3.18
C TYR A 236 -23.26 -9.37 -2.84
N HIS A 237 -23.27 -10.00 -1.65
CA HIS A 237 -22.20 -10.87 -1.18
C HIS A 237 -20.80 -10.23 -1.28
N SER A 238 -20.66 -8.96 -0.86
CA SER A 238 -19.39 -8.26 -0.82
C SER A 238 -19.00 -7.80 0.58
N GLY A 239 -19.52 -8.48 1.59
CA GLY A 239 -19.25 -8.17 2.99
C GLY A 239 -17.80 -8.45 3.38
N VAL A 240 -17.25 -7.59 4.25
CA VAL A 240 -15.89 -7.70 4.78
C VAL A 240 -15.91 -7.56 6.30
N GLU A 241 -15.19 -8.45 7.01
CA GLU A 241 -14.91 -8.36 8.44
C GLU A 241 -13.38 -8.40 8.64
N GLY A 242 -12.84 -7.38 9.31
CA GLY A 242 -11.41 -7.28 9.56
C GLY A 242 -11.08 -6.99 11.02
N ARG A 243 -9.95 -7.51 11.49
CA ARG A 243 -9.39 -7.23 12.83
C ARG A 243 -7.90 -7.00 12.72
N SER A 244 -7.38 -6.07 13.51
CA SER A 244 -5.94 -5.84 13.54
C SER A 244 -5.42 -5.46 14.92
N LEU A 245 -4.15 -5.81 15.13
CA LEU A 245 -3.33 -5.37 16.23
C LEU A 245 -2.05 -4.76 15.67
N PHE A 246 -1.71 -3.55 16.11
CA PHE A 246 -0.38 -2.97 15.96
C PHE A 246 0.19 -2.74 17.35
N ALA A 247 1.43 -3.15 17.58
CA ALA A 247 2.14 -2.86 18.81
C ALA A 247 3.62 -2.57 18.54
N SER A 248 4.18 -1.62 19.25
CA SER A 248 5.59 -1.30 19.18
C SER A 248 6.11 -0.91 20.57
N ALA A 249 7.32 -1.35 20.89
CA ALA A 249 8.03 -0.98 22.12
C ALA A 249 9.48 -0.67 21.81
N GLY A 250 10.07 0.31 22.50
CA GLY A 250 11.44 0.74 22.23
C GLY A 250 12.18 1.18 23.48
N TYR A 251 13.47 0.95 23.46
CA TYR A 251 14.45 1.49 24.40
C TYR A 251 15.30 2.55 23.71
N PHE A 252 15.43 3.72 24.32
CA PHE A 252 16.09 4.91 23.78
C PHE A 252 17.29 5.31 24.66
N GLY A 253 18.39 4.57 24.54
CA GLY A 253 19.63 4.87 25.23
C GLY A 253 20.37 6.09 24.69
N ASP A 254 21.58 6.35 25.19
CA ASP A 254 22.37 7.53 24.76
C ASP A 254 22.85 7.48 23.32
N ARG A 255 23.19 6.28 22.85
CA ARG A 255 23.69 6.03 21.50
C ARG A 255 22.98 4.86 20.82
N ASN A 256 22.04 4.23 21.51
CA ASN A 256 21.41 3.00 21.05
C ASN A 256 19.90 3.15 21.08
N ILE A 257 19.24 2.67 20.03
CA ILE A 257 17.80 2.42 20.02
C ILE A 257 17.58 0.95 19.71
N LEU A 258 16.72 0.34 20.49
CA LEU A 258 16.19 -0.98 20.18
C LEU A 258 14.67 -0.84 20.06
N LYS A 259 14.08 -1.21 18.92
CA LYS A 259 12.64 -1.12 18.67
C LYS A 259 12.12 -2.46 18.21
N LEU A 260 11.14 -3.01 18.91
CA LEU A 260 10.35 -4.16 18.50
C LEU A 260 9.02 -3.65 17.97
N THR A 261 8.63 -4.09 16.80
CA THR A 261 7.34 -3.75 16.18
C THR A 261 6.64 -5.02 15.72
N THR A 262 5.35 -5.12 15.97
CA THR A 262 4.51 -6.16 15.41
C THR A 262 3.21 -5.57 14.85
N THR A 263 2.80 -6.05 13.69
CA THR A 263 1.46 -5.83 13.16
C THR A 263 0.87 -7.17 12.76
N THR A 264 -0.40 -7.37 13.07
CA THR A 264 -1.13 -8.56 12.62
C THR A 264 -2.53 -8.12 12.22
N GLY A 265 -2.99 -8.63 11.11
CA GLY A 265 -4.34 -8.45 10.62
C GLY A 265 -4.95 -9.78 10.23
N THR A 266 -6.26 -9.84 10.29
CA THR A 266 -7.07 -10.92 9.74
C THR A 266 -8.25 -10.30 9.00
N MET A 267 -8.56 -10.84 7.85
CA MET A 267 -9.71 -10.43 7.05
C MET A 267 -10.50 -11.66 6.64
N ARG A 268 -11.82 -11.51 6.57
CA ARG A 268 -12.76 -12.46 5.95
C ARG A 268 -13.70 -11.69 5.07
N ASP A 269 -13.91 -12.16 3.87
CA ASP A 269 -14.93 -11.60 2.99
C ASP A 269 -15.78 -12.70 2.31
N THR A 270 -16.84 -12.25 1.70
CA THR A 270 -17.78 -13.12 0.96
C THR A 270 -17.50 -13.09 -0.54
N MET A 271 -16.33 -12.66 -0.90
CA MET A 271 -15.73 -12.54 -2.23
C MET A 271 -16.58 -11.79 -3.27
N ALA A 272 -15.94 -10.81 -3.89
CA ALA A 272 -16.51 -10.04 -4.99
C ALA A 272 -15.40 -9.61 -5.96
N TYR A 273 -14.39 -10.48 -6.17
CA TYR A 273 -13.18 -10.16 -6.91
C TYR A 273 -13.37 -10.09 -8.43
N LEU A 274 -14.49 -10.61 -8.96
CA LEU A 274 -14.76 -10.52 -10.39
C LEU A 274 -15.47 -9.21 -10.75
N ALA A 275 -15.03 -8.58 -11.83
CA ALA A 275 -15.76 -7.50 -12.47
C ALA A 275 -17.04 -8.04 -13.16
N VAL A 276 -17.95 -7.15 -13.49
CA VAL A 276 -19.29 -7.49 -13.99
C VAL A 276 -19.48 -6.93 -15.39
N PRO A 277 -20.10 -7.70 -16.33
CA PRO A 277 -20.42 -7.20 -17.65
C PRO A 277 -21.29 -5.94 -17.61
N GLU A 278 -21.02 -4.98 -18.49
CA GLU A 278 -21.77 -3.71 -18.56
C GLU A 278 -23.29 -3.92 -18.69
N SER A 279 -23.69 -4.89 -19.51
CA SER A 279 -25.10 -5.24 -19.72
C SER A 279 -25.82 -5.72 -18.44
N ALA A 280 -25.09 -6.40 -17.55
CA ALA A 280 -25.63 -6.81 -16.25
C ALA A 280 -25.71 -5.61 -15.28
N LEU A 281 -24.67 -4.76 -15.25
CA LEU A 281 -24.63 -3.54 -14.43
C LEU A 281 -25.69 -2.51 -14.84
N ALA A 282 -26.10 -2.49 -16.10
CA ALA A 282 -27.21 -1.66 -16.58
C ALA A 282 -28.55 -2.06 -15.95
N ARG A 283 -28.74 -3.35 -15.63
CA ARG A 283 -29.93 -3.88 -14.97
C ARG A 283 -29.86 -3.70 -13.46
N ASP A 284 -28.75 -4.06 -12.87
CA ASP A 284 -28.52 -3.92 -11.43
C ASP A 284 -27.04 -3.75 -11.11
N ARG A 285 -26.67 -2.60 -10.56
CA ARG A 285 -25.28 -2.27 -10.21
C ARG A 285 -24.73 -3.03 -9.01
N ARG A 286 -25.59 -3.72 -8.26
CA ARG A 286 -25.21 -4.51 -7.08
C ARG A 286 -24.85 -5.95 -7.41
N ILE A 287 -25.00 -6.37 -8.66
CA ILE A 287 -24.71 -7.75 -9.09
C ILE A 287 -23.27 -8.11 -8.71
N ASN A 288 -23.14 -9.28 -8.11
CA ASN A 288 -21.91 -10.02 -7.91
C ASN A 288 -22.05 -11.34 -8.68
N PRO A 289 -21.16 -11.69 -9.62
CA PRO A 289 -21.25 -12.94 -10.37
C PRO A 289 -20.93 -14.17 -9.50
N LEU A 290 -20.30 -13.98 -8.34
CA LEU A 290 -19.98 -15.04 -7.40
C LEU A 290 -21.20 -15.43 -6.56
N THR A 291 -21.18 -16.64 -6.02
CA THR A 291 -22.26 -17.18 -5.20
C THR A 291 -21.98 -16.97 -3.70
N PRO A 292 -22.98 -17.10 -2.81
CA PRO A 292 -22.75 -17.05 -1.37
C PRO A 292 -21.90 -18.20 -0.80
N ARG A 293 -21.54 -19.18 -1.63
CA ARG A 293 -20.68 -20.31 -1.23
C ARG A 293 -19.20 -19.96 -1.29
N GLU A 294 -18.85 -18.96 -2.07
CA GLU A 294 -17.50 -18.49 -2.27
C GLU A 294 -17.13 -17.51 -1.14
N ARG A 295 -16.03 -17.73 -0.52
CA ARG A 295 -15.54 -16.97 0.63
C ARG A 295 -14.02 -16.90 0.60
N ASP A 296 -13.49 -15.94 1.33
CA ASP A 296 -12.07 -15.73 1.53
C ASP A 296 -11.77 -15.42 3.00
N GLY A 297 -10.61 -15.84 3.48
CA GLY A 297 -10.14 -15.53 4.81
C GLY A 297 -8.64 -15.70 4.96
N PHE A 298 -7.95 -14.57 5.15
CA PHE A 298 -6.51 -14.52 5.35
C PHE A 298 -6.13 -13.78 6.63
N GLY A 299 -4.93 -14.09 7.09
CA GLY A 299 -4.29 -13.35 8.17
C GLY A 299 -2.81 -13.24 7.94
N GLU A 300 -2.27 -12.03 8.12
CA GLU A 300 -0.84 -11.77 8.00
C GLU A 300 -0.28 -11.17 9.29
N ARG A 301 0.98 -11.52 9.58
CA ARG A 301 1.73 -11.03 10.74
C ARG A 301 3.14 -10.66 10.36
N ILE A 302 3.55 -9.47 10.79
CA ILE A 302 4.92 -8.97 10.72
C ILE A 302 5.45 -8.80 12.14
N VAL A 303 6.65 -9.30 12.41
CA VAL A 303 7.43 -9.03 13.62
C VAL A 303 8.80 -8.54 13.19
N ALA A 304 9.23 -7.39 13.70
CA ALA A 304 10.51 -6.80 13.36
C ALA A 304 11.24 -6.27 14.58
N LEU A 305 12.54 -6.51 14.63
CA LEU A 305 13.46 -5.97 15.62
C LEU A 305 14.46 -5.06 14.91
N SER A 306 14.42 -3.78 15.23
CA SER A 306 15.33 -2.76 14.68
C SER A 306 16.29 -2.27 15.76
N TYR A 307 17.55 -2.17 15.41
CA TYR A 307 18.61 -1.64 16.27
C TYR A 307 19.35 -0.53 15.54
N THR A 308 19.48 0.62 16.20
CA THR A 308 20.28 1.75 15.70
C THR A 308 21.38 2.08 16.70
N HIS A 309 22.61 2.19 16.23
CA HIS A 309 23.77 2.63 17.01
C HIS A 309 24.36 3.92 16.43
N LEU A 310 24.50 4.96 17.26
CA LEU A 310 25.22 6.16 16.89
C LEU A 310 26.73 5.94 17.11
N LEU A 311 27.47 5.77 16.02
CA LEU A 311 28.93 5.65 16.03
C LEU A 311 29.58 6.98 16.40
N GLY A 312 28.90 8.10 16.15
CA GLY A 312 29.33 9.46 16.47
C GLY A 312 28.29 10.50 16.07
N PRO A 313 28.61 11.80 16.15
CA PRO A 313 27.67 12.87 15.79
C PRO A 313 27.25 12.85 14.32
N SER A 314 28.07 12.27 13.45
CA SER A 314 27.88 12.26 11.99
C SER A 314 27.66 10.87 11.40
N SER A 315 27.60 9.82 12.21
CA SER A 315 27.60 8.44 11.71
C SER A 315 26.70 7.54 12.55
N SER A 316 25.91 6.71 11.88
CA SER A 316 25.03 5.73 12.52
C SER A 316 24.98 4.42 11.73
N LEU A 317 24.72 3.34 12.44
CA LEU A 317 24.42 2.03 11.88
C LEU A 317 23.00 1.65 12.30
N THR A 318 22.16 1.31 11.35
CA THR A 318 20.81 0.79 11.60
C THR A 318 20.71 -0.61 11.02
N THR A 319 20.20 -1.57 11.79
CA THR A 319 19.95 -2.93 11.35
C THR A 319 18.52 -3.31 11.72
N THR A 320 17.85 -4.08 10.86
CA THR A 320 16.51 -4.59 11.09
C THR A 320 16.45 -6.06 10.69
N ALA A 321 15.96 -6.90 11.58
CA ALA A 321 15.60 -8.28 11.28
C ALA A 321 14.08 -8.42 11.36
N TYR A 322 13.47 -9.16 10.43
CA TYR A 322 12.03 -9.32 10.39
C TYR A 322 11.61 -10.73 10.02
N ARG A 323 10.42 -11.09 10.47
CA ARG A 323 9.68 -12.27 10.04
C ARG A 323 8.27 -11.85 9.66
N THR A 324 7.88 -12.15 8.42
CA THR A 324 6.50 -12.05 7.95
C THR A 324 5.93 -13.44 7.73
N SER A 325 4.67 -13.65 8.02
CA SER A 325 3.99 -14.90 7.74
C SER A 325 2.51 -14.63 7.50
N ALA A 326 1.95 -15.31 6.52
CA ALA A 326 0.52 -15.31 6.28
C ALA A 326 0.01 -16.74 6.08
N SER A 327 -1.28 -16.91 6.33
CA SER A 327 -2.01 -18.12 6.00
C SER A 327 -3.48 -17.81 5.83
N GLY A 328 -4.12 -18.53 4.92
CA GLY A 328 -5.54 -18.41 4.66
C GLY A 328 -5.98 -19.36 3.58
N ASP A 329 -7.29 -19.33 3.34
CA ASP A 329 -7.94 -20.12 2.30
C ASP A 329 -9.08 -19.35 1.65
N TYR A 330 -9.37 -19.66 0.40
CA TYR A 330 -10.50 -19.12 -0.33
C TYR A 330 -11.18 -20.21 -1.16
N ASP A 331 -12.49 -20.08 -1.30
CA ASP A 331 -13.33 -21.00 -2.04
C ASP A 331 -13.75 -20.37 -3.37
N VAL A 332 -13.54 -21.05 -4.49
CA VAL A 332 -13.95 -20.62 -5.83
C VAL A 332 -14.80 -21.72 -6.48
N LEU A 333 -15.95 -21.34 -7.03
CA LEU A 333 -16.79 -22.22 -7.81
C LEU A 333 -16.33 -22.21 -9.28
N ILE A 334 -15.58 -23.24 -9.68
CA ILE A 334 -15.19 -23.48 -11.07
C ILE A 334 -16.18 -24.51 -11.63
N ASP A 335 -15.82 -25.75 -11.78
CA ASP A 335 -16.76 -26.85 -12.06
C ASP A 335 -17.33 -27.42 -10.75
N SER A 336 -16.52 -27.41 -9.72
CA SER A 336 -16.82 -27.76 -8.34
C SER A 336 -16.43 -26.60 -7.41
N LEU A 337 -16.80 -26.67 -6.13
CA LEU A 337 -16.35 -25.71 -5.14
C LEU A 337 -14.95 -26.11 -4.68
N ASP A 338 -13.94 -25.47 -5.24
CA ASP A 338 -12.55 -25.72 -4.94
C ASP A 338 -12.06 -24.76 -3.85
N ASN A 339 -11.28 -25.30 -2.90
CA ASN A 339 -10.67 -24.56 -1.81
C ASN A 339 -9.17 -24.43 -2.09
N PHE A 340 -8.69 -23.21 -2.19
CA PHE A 340 -7.27 -22.88 -2.34
C PHE A 340 -6.72 -22.45 -1.00
N ASN A 341 -5.66 -23.09 -0.56
CA ASN A 341 -5.00 -22.82 0.72
C ASN A 341 -3.58 -22.33 0.47
N LEU A 342 -3.25 -21.17 1.04
CA LEU A 342 -1.97 -20.52 0.88
C LEU A 342 -1.34 -20.28 2.26
N LYS A 343 -0.04 -20.56 2.37
CA LYS A 343 0.71 -20.31 3.59
C LYS A 343 2.13 -19.93 3.26
N PHE A 344 2.61 -18.81 3.78
CA PHE A 344 4.01 -18.44 3.60
C PHE A 344 4.71 -18.04 4.89
N VAL A 345 6.03 -18.16 4.83
CA VAL A 345 6.96 -17.60 5.82
C VAL A 345 8.10 -16.89 5.09
N TRP A 346 8.38 -15.67 5.54
CA TRP A 346 9.39 -14.79 4.98
C TRP A 346 10.28 -14.25 6.10
N TYR A 347 11.57 -14.54 6.02
CA TYR A 347 12.60 -14.01 6.91
C TYR A 347 13.49 -13.04 6.16
N GLY A 348 13.85 -11.94 6.77
CA GLY A 348 14.79 -11.02 6.18
C GLY A 348 15.56 -10.19 7.19
N ALA A 349 16.68 -9.67 6.72
CA ALA A 349 17.49 -8.73 7.47
C ALA A 349 18.01 -7.63 6.53
N SER A 350 18.11 -6.42 7.07
CA SER A 350 18.71 -5.27 6.40
C SER A 350 19.65 -4.53 7.33
N GLY A 351 20.64 -3.87 6.77
CA GLY A 351 21.55 -3.00 7.50
C GLY A 351 21.96 -1.82 6.64
N ALA A 352 22.09 -0.64 7.27
CA ALA A 352 22.54 0.57 6.60
C ALA A 352 23.47 1.38 7.52
N TRP A 353 24.64 1.70 7.03
CA TRP A 353 25.53 2.67 7.62
C TRP A 353 25.33 4.02 6.95
N THR A 354 25.09 5.03 7.75
CA THR A 354 24.83 6.40 7.31
C THR A 354 25.91 7.33 7.85
N TYR A 355 26.48 8.15 6.97
CA TYR A 355 27.46 9.18 7.32
C TYR A 355 27.03 10.54 6.76
N ARG A 356 26.98 11.56 7.64
CA ARG A 356 26.58 12.94 7.27
C ARG A 356 27.53 13.92 7.93
N ARG A 357 28.41 14.55 7.15
CA ARG A 357 29.33 15.57 7.64
C ARG A 357 29.63 16.62 6.57
N GLY A 358 29.36 17.89 6.90
CA GLY A 358 29.57 19.01 5.97
C GLY A 358 28.78 18.80 4.65
N ALA A 359 29.51 18.81 3.54
CA ALA A 359 28.94 18.64 2.20
C ALA A 359 28.57 17.21 1.83
N VAL A 360 29.02 16.20 2.59
CA VAL A 360 28.93 14.79 2.22
C VAL A 360 27.81 14.09 3.00
N GLN A 361 26.97 13.38 2.27
CA GLN A 361 26.03 12.38 2.81
C GLN A 361 26.29 11.07 2.08
N LEU A 362 26.58 10.01 2.84
CA LEU A 362 26.86 8.68 2.30
C LEU A 362 26.02 7.65 3.07
N ASP A 363 25.26 6.85 2.34
CA ASP A 363 24.53 5.71 2.87
C ASP A 363 25.02 4.45 2.16
N VAL A 364 25.49 3.45 2.92
CA VAL A 364 25.91 2.14 2.41
C VAL A 364 25.08 1.09 3.14
N GLY A 365 24.45 0.20 2.39
CA GLY A 365 23.60 -0.80 3.02
C GLY A 365 23.47 -2.07 2.21
N ALA A 366 22.89 -3.07 2.88
CA ALA A 366 22.57 -4.35 2.29
C ALA A 366 21.26 -4.89 2.87
N ASN A 367 20.60 -5.74 2.11
CA ASN A 367 19.49 -6.56 2.59
C ASN A 367 19.59 -7.98 2.01
N ALA A 368 19.04 -8.94 2.76
CA ALA A 368 18.91 -10.32 2.33
C ALA A 368 17.63 -10.91 2.92
N ASN A 369 16.95 -11.75 2.14
CA ASN A 369 15.77 -12.44 2.62
C ASN A 369 15.58 -13.81 1.96
N THR A 370 14.79 -14.64 2.62
CA THR A 370 14.36 -15.95 2.12
C THR A 370 12.87 -16.13 2.41
N TYR A 371 12.17 -16.68 1.45
CA TYR A 371 10.75 -16.85 1.43
C TYR A 371 10.38 -18.26 0.96
N ALA A 372 9.34 -18.83 1.56
CA ALA A 372 8.72 -20.06 1.12
C ALA A 372 7.21 -19.94 1.23
N ARG A 373 6.49 -20.34 0.17
CA ARG A 373 5.03 -20.35 0.10
C ARG A 373 4.53 -21.68 -0.39
N ASP A 374 3.67 -22.27 0.44
CA ASP A 374 2.95 -23.49 0.12
C ASP A 374 1.62 -23.12 -0.55
N HIS A 375 1.28 -23.85 -1.61
CA HIS A 375 0.05 -23.77 -2.36
C HIS A 375 -0.60 -25.15 -2.37
N ALA A 376 -1.83 -25.23 -1.88
CA ALA A 376 -2.62 -26.45 -1.92
C ALA A 376 -4.02 -26.16 -2.47
N ALA A 377 -4.58 -27.08 -3.21
CA ALA A 377 -5.98 -27.04 -3.58
C ALA A 377 -6.70 -28.31 -3.11
N TYR A 378 -7.94 -28.16 -2.73
CA TYR A 378 -8.84 -29.21 -2.29
C TYR A 378 -10.18 -29.05 -2.97
N GLN A 379 -10.96 -30.11 -3.06
CA GLN A 379 -12.32 -30.08 -3.54
C GLN A 379 -13.29 -30.27 -2.37
N ARG A 380 -14.14 -29.28 -2.12
CA ARG A 380 -15.13 -29.42 -1.03
C ARG A 380 -16.15 -30.52 -1.30
N PRO A 381 -16.57 -31.31 -0.28
CA PRO A 381 -16.29 -31.09 1.16
C PRO A 381 -14.97 -31.70 1.67
N ASP A 382 -14.19 -32.45 0.85
CA ASP A 382 -12.93 -33.03 1.26
C ASP A 382 -11.85 -31.93 1.34
N LEU A 383 -11.33 -31.70 2.53
CA LEU A 383 -10.21 -30.78 2.80
C LEU A 383 -8.97 -31.52 3.35
N VAL A 384 -8.93 -32.85 3.15
CA VAL A 384 -7.84 -33.72 3.63
C VAL A 384 -7.00 -34.19 2.44
N THR A 385 -7.63 -34.58 1.35
CA THR A 385 -6.95 -35.07 0.15
C THR A 385 -6.72 -33.91 -0.82
N PRO A 386 -5.48 -33.41 -0.96
CA PRO A 386 -5.22 -32.29 -1.85
C PRO A 386 -5.30 -32.72 -3.31
N LEU A 387 -5.86 -31.87 -4.15
CA LEU A 387 -5.75 -31.97 -5.60
C LEU A 387 -4.30 -31.77 -6.04
N TYR A 388 -3.62 -30.84 -5.39
CA TYR A 388 -2.18 -30.64 -5.48
C TYR A 388 -1.62 -29.99 -4.22
N PHE A 389 -0.31 -30.12 -4.03
CA PHE A 389 0.47 -29.40 -3.04
C PHE A 389 1.85 -29.08 -3.62
N ASN A 390 2.13 -27.81 -3.84
CA ASN A 390 3.40 -27.36 -4.36
C ASN A 390 4.00 -26.23 -3.51
N THR A 391 5.30 -25.98 -3.63
CA THR A 391 5.98 -24.93 -2.86
C THR A 391 6.84 -24.07 -3.78
N GLY A 392 6.68 -22.75 -3.67
CA GLY A 392 7.57 -21.77 -4.23
C GLY A 392 8.57 -21.26 -3.19
N HIS A 393 9.85 -21.19 -3.58
CA HIS A 393 10.90 -20.59 -2.75
C HIS A 393 11.52 -19.41 -3.47
N LYS A 394 11.72 -18.31 -2.75
CA LYS A 394 12.40 -17.14 -3.30
C LYS A 394 13.50 -16.67 -2.36
N GLN A 395 14.60 -16.21 -2.93
CA GLN A 395 15.74 -15.63 -2.21
C GLN A 395 16.10 -14.31 -2.88
N ASP A 396 16.48 -13.34 -2.09
CA ASP A 396 16.91 -12.04 -2.56
C ASP A 396 18.04 -11.50 -1.69
N ALA A 397 19.07 -10.96 -2.34
CA ALA A 397 20.16 -10.28 -1.67
C ALA A 397 20.56 -9.05 -2.49
N SER A 398 20.71 -7.91 -1.85
CA SER A 398 21.19 -6.70 -2.53
C SER A 398 22.09 -5.85 -1.63
N GLY A 399 23.01 -5.13 -2.26
CA GLY A 399 23.81 -4.10 -1.65
C GLY A 399 23.66 -2.78 -2.40
N PHE A 400 23.77 -1.66 -1.70
CA PHE A 400 23.69 -0.34 -2.31
C PHE A 400 24.66 0.66 -1.69
N VAL A 401 25.02 1.66 -2.49
CA VAL A 401 25.79 2.85 -2.08
C VAL A 401 25.07 4.08 -2.63
N LYS A 402 24.75 5.03 -1.75
CA LYS A 402 24.17 6.34 -2.11
C LYS A 402 25.09 7.45 -1.62
N LEU A 403 25.44 8.35 -2.51
CA LEU A 403 26.27 9.53 -2.21
C LEU A 403 25.54 10.80 -2.63
N ALA A 404 25.45 11.77 -1.74
CA ALA A 404 25.09 13.13 -2.07
C ALA A 404 26.21 14.08 -1.64
N TYR A 405 26.65 14.95 -2.58
CA TYR A 405 27.69 15.92 -2.34
C TYR A 405 27.21 17.33 -2.68
N THR A 406 27.18 18.20 -1.69
CA THR A 406 26.70 19.58 -1.83
C THR A 406 27.86 20.55 -2.00
N ALA A 407 27.94 21.21 -3.16
CA ALA A 407 28.91 22.25 -3.48
C ALA A 407 28.18 23.57 -3.74
N GLY A 408 28.20 24.49 -2.78
CA GLY A 408 27.48 25.75 -2.87
C GLY A 408 25.98 25.54 -3.06
N ARG A 409 25.43 25.89 -4.22
CA ARG A 409 24.00 25.75 -4.56
C ARG A 409 23.66 24.42 -5.25
N ALA A 410 24.66 23.63 -5.59
CA ALA A 410 24.48 22.37 -6.30
C ALA A 410 24.65 21.18 -5.38
N THR A 411 23.76 20.17 -5.48
CA THR A 411 23.92 18.87 -4.84
C THR A 411 23.95 17.79 -5.91
N LEU A 412 25.08 17.11 -6.03
CA LEU A 412 25.26 15.93 -6.88
C LEU A 412 24.80 14.69 -6.13
N PHE A 413 24.09 13.82 -6.80
CA PHE A 413 23.58 12.56 -6.27
C PHE A 413 23.99 11.38 -7.14
N GLY A 414 24.46 10.30 -6.53
CA GLY A 414 24.74 9.02 -7.13
C GLY A 414 24.21 7.89 -6.28
N ASP A 415 23.61 6.87 -6.89
CA ASP A 415 23.04 5.70 -6.22
C ASP A 415 23.31 4.48 -7.11
N LEU A 416 23.90 3.44 -6.53
CA LEU A 416 24.19 2.18 -7.20
C LEU A 416 23.71 1.03 -6.34
N GLN A 417 22.90 0.15 -6.94
CA GLN A 417 22.45 -1.09 -6.34
C GLN A 417 22.94 -2.30 -7.18
N ALA A 418 23.49 -3.30 -6.51
CA ALA A 418 23.67 -4.64 -7.06
C ALA A 418 22.69 -5.58 -6.35
N ARG A 419 21.98 -6.43 -7.10
CA ARG A 419 20.94 -7.32 -6.58
C ARG A 419 21.03 -8.69 -7.23
N HIS A 420 20.87 -9.74 -6.42
CA HIS A 420 20.75 -11.14 -6.85
C HIS A 420 19.41 -11.70 -6.35
N ALA A 421 18.62 -12.31 -7.24
CA ALA A 421 17.35 -12.94 -6.91
C ALA A 421 17.30 -14.37 -7.45
N GLY A 422 16.67 -15.27 -6.72
CA GLY A 422 16.46 -16.64 -7.13
C GLY A 422 15.04 -17.11 -6.86
N PHE A 423 14.51 -17.93 -7.76
CA PHE A 423 13.24 -18.62 -7.61
C PHE A 423 13.42 -20.12 -7.82
N ARG A 424 12.78 -20.94 -6.99
CA ARG A 424 12.75 -22.39 -7.11
C ARG A 424 11.32 -22.88 -6.88
N TYR A 425 10.84 -23.72 -7.77
CA TYR A 425 9.56 -24.39 -7.70
C TYR A 425 9.73 -25.86 -7.36
N THR A 426 9.03 -26.33 -6.34
CA THR A 426 8.91 -27.74 -5.97
C THR A 426 7.49 -28.17 -6.32
N PRO A 427 7.28 -28.99 -7.36
CA PRO A 427 5.95 -29.40 -7.79
C PRO A 427 5.30 -30.35 -6.79
N SER A 428 3.99 -30.53 -6.94
CA SER A 428 3.22 -31.56 -6.27
C SER A 428 3.78 -32.94 -6.59
N ALA A 429 3.77 -33.86 -5.63
CA ALA A 429 4.30 -35.22 -5.80
C ALA A 429 3.59 -36.00 -6.91
N ASN A 430 2.29 -35.67 -7.16
CA ASN A 430 1.45 -36.28 -8.19
C ASN A 430 1.47 -35.53 -9.53
N ALA A 431 2.17 -34.41 -9.64
CA ALA A 431 2.16 -33.56 -10.85
C ALA A 431 2.87 -34.17 -12.05
N ALA A 432 3.77 -35.14 -11.83
CA ALA A 432 4.61 -35.78 -12.85
C ALA A 432 5.43 -34.81 -13.72
N VAL A 433 5.80 -33.65 -13.15
CA VAL A 433 6.68 -32.64 -13.76
C VAL A 433 7.90 -32.41 -12.88
N PRO A 434 9.07 -32.06 -13.45
CA PRO A 434 10.27 -31.83 -12.66
C PRO A 434 10.19 -30.48 -11.91
N GLY A 435 10.88 -30.40 -10.78
CA GLY A 435 11.16 -29.12 -10.13
C GLY A 435 12.02 -28.21 -11.02
N SER A 436 11.88 -26.94 -10.85
CA SER A 436 12.58 -25.93 -11.66
C SER A 436 13.15 -24.79 -10.83
N SER A 437 14.22 -24.17 -11.32
CA SER A 437 14.82 -23.00 -10.66
C SER A 437 15.42 -22.03 -11.67
N ILE A 438 15.48 -20.76 -11.28
CA ILE A 438 16.06 -19.69 -12.07
C ILE A 438 16.67 -18.64 -11.15
N THR A 439 17.73 -17.98 -11.60
CA THR A 439 18.38 -16.88 -10.88
C THR A 439 18.62 -15.69 -11.80
N TRP A 440 18.69 -14.51 -11.21
CA TRP A 440 18.94 -13.25 -11.90
C TRP A 440 19.93 -12.39 -11.10
N SER A 441 20.69 -11.59 -11.81
CA SER A 441 21.58 -10.58 -11.22
C SER A 441 21.38 -9.24 -11.93
N PHE A 442 21.26 -8.19 -11.16
CA PHE A 442 20.93 -6.86 -11.66
C PHE A 442 21.88 -5.80 -11.10
N VAL A 443 22.15 -4.78 -11.92
CA VAL A 443 22.83 -3.55 -11.51
C VAL A 443 21.97 -2.36 -11.90
N ASN A 444 21.62 -1.55 -10.90
CA ASN A 444 20.67 -0.45 -11.00
C ASN A 444 21.34 0.88 -10.63
N PRO A 445 21.98 1.57 -11.59
CA PRO A 445 22.61 2.88 -11.37
C PRO A 445 21.58 4.00 -11.43
N LYS A 446 21.79 5.06 -10.64
CA LYS A 446 21.01 6.30 -10.66
C LYS A 446 21.94 7.47 -10.40
N ALA A 447 21.69 8.59 -11.02
CA ALA A 447 22.43 9.83 -10.83
C ALA A 447 21.50 11.04 -10.96
N GLY A 448 21.87 12.15 -10.35
CA GLY A 448 21.09 13.36 -10.48
C GLY A 448 21.78 14.58 -9.87
N LEU A 449 21.15 15.71 -10.10
CA LEU A 449 21.60 17.03 -9.65
C LEU A 449 20.38 17.80 -9.12
N THR A 450 20.55 18.42 -7.97
CA THR A 450 19.65 19.47 -7.45
C THR A 450 20.40 20.79 -7.43
N TYR A 451 19.77 21.88 -7.89
CA TYR A 451 20.33 23.22 -7.88
C TYR A 451 19.39 24.21 -7.19
N ALA A 452 19.81 24.76 -6.06
CA ALA A 452 19.10 25.82 -5.35
C ALA A 452 19.30 27.17 -6.07
N VAL A 453 18.31 27.56 -6.90
CA VAL A 453 18.35 28.85 -7.62
C VAL A 453 18.35 30.01 -6.64
N ASN A 454 17.48 29.94 -5.65
CA ASN A 454 17.37 30.87 -4.52
C ASN A 454 16.73 30.14 -3.32
N ALA A 455 16.44 30.84 -2.23
CA ALA A 455 15.87 30.23 -1.04
C ALA A 455 14.54 29.47 -1.28
N PRO A 456 13.57 30.02 -2.05
CA PRO A 456 12.30 29.31 -2.31
C PRO A 456 12.35 28.33 -3.48
N LEU A 457 13.26 28.46 -4.46
CA LEU A 457 13.24 27.70 -5.72
C LEU A 457 14.44 26.78 -5.87
N SER A 458 14.17 25.49 -6.07
CA SER A 458 15.16 24.49 -6.45
C SER A 458 14.73 23.78 -7.73
N LEU A 459 15.70 23.48 -8.59
CA LEU A 459 15.55 22.68 -9.80
C LEU A 459 16.25 21.35 -9.58
N TYR A 460 15.78 20.30 -10.24
CA TYR A 460 16.47 19.00 -10.24
C TYR A 460 16.39 18.32 -11.60
N ALA A 461 17.37 17.48 -11.87
CA ALA A 461 17.35 16.52 -12.95
C ALA A 461 17.90 15.18 -12.46
N SER A 462 17.31 14.09 -12.85
CA SER A 462 17.75 12.74 -12.49
C SER A 462 17.57 11.76 -13.62
N TYR A 463 18.44 10.77 -13.64
CA TYR A 463 18.35 9.61 -14.51
C TYR A 463 18.57 8.36 -13.66
N GLY A 464 17.76 7.33 -13.91
CA GLY A 464 17.90 6.05 -13.25
C GLY A 464 17.54 4.88 -14.18
N LYS A 465 18.21 3.75 -13.92
CA LYS A 465 17.86 2.46 -14.49
C LYS A 465 17.42 1.54 -13.37
N ASN A 466 16.35 0.79 -13.60
CA ASN A 466 15.95 -0.30 -12.72
C ASN A 466 15.56 -1.55 -13.52
N THR A 467 15.86 -2.73 -12.97
CA THR A 467 15.59 -4.03 -13.62
C THR A 467 14.98 -4.97 -12.58
N ARG A 468 13.97 -5.74 -12.98
CA ARG A 468 13.35 -6.74 -12.08
C ARG A 468 13.02 -8.04 -12.82
N GLU A 469 12.96 -9.10 -12.06
CA GLU A 469 12.53 -10.42 -12.49
C GLU A 469 11.00 -10.52 -12.62
N PRO A 470 10.46 -11.50 -13.39
CA PRO A 470 9.05 -11.85 -13.41
C PRO A 470 8.54 -12.33 -12.05
N ALA A 471 7.26 -12.13 -11.78
CA ALA A 471 6.54 -12.79 -10.69
C ALA A 471 6.28 -14.27 -11.02
N ARG A 472 5.91 -15.07 -10.02
CA ARG A 472 5.51 -16.46 -10.25
C ARG A 472 4.35 -16.56 -11.24
N SER A 473 3.30 -15.75 -11.03
CA SER A 473 2.14 -15.72 -11.91
C SER A 473 2.47 -15.35 -13.36
N ASP A 474 3.50 -14.51 -13.58
CA ASP A 474 3.98 -14.19 -14.92
C ASP A 474 4.64 -15.41 -15.59
N MET A 475 5.50 -16.11 -14.84
CA MET A 475 6.24 -17.31 -15.33
C MET A 475 5.32 -18.50 -15.56
N PHE A 476 4.25 -18.63 -14.77
CA PHE A 476 3.29 -19.73 -14.81
C PHE A 476 2.05 -19.42 -15.64
N ALA A 477 2.03 -18.28 -16.36
CA ALA A 477 0.88 -17.84 -17.16
C ALA A 477 -0.44 -17.84 -16.36
N GLY A 478 -0.37 -17.53 -15.05
CA GLY A 478 -1.50 -17.46 -14.14
C GLY A 478 -1.95 -18.79 -13.53
N PHE A 479 -1.27 -19.92 -13.81
CA PHE A 479 -1.57 -21.19 -13.15
C PHE A 479 -0.98 -21.24 -11.74
N ASP A 480 -1.75 -21.79 -10.80
CA ASP A 480 -1.31 -21.99 -9.42
C ASP A 480 -0.50 -23.29 -9.23
N ASN A 481 -0.70 -24.28 -10.09
CA ASN A 481 0.02 -25.56 -10.11
C ASN A 481 0.53 -25.88 -11.51
N LEU A 482 1.70 -26.50 -11.60
CA LEU A 482 2.19 -27.08 -12.86
C LEU A 482 2.07 -28.60 -12.82
N ASP A 483 1.49 -29.17 -13.88
CA ASP A 483 1.36 -30.59 -14.13
C ASP A 483 1.46 -30.90 -15.63
N THR A 484 1.26 -32.18 -16.02
CA THR A 484 1.38 -32.61 -17.41
C THR A 484 0.37 -31.96 -18.37
N SER A 485 -0.74 -31.41 -17.86
CA SER A 485 -1.76 -30.77 -18.69
C SER A 485 -1.40 -29.36 -19.14
N ASN A 486 -0.56 -28.64 -18.34
CA ASN A 486 -0.30 -27.22 -18.57
C ASN A 486 1.19 -26.87 -18.76
N VAL A 487 2.13 -27.73 -18.33
CA VAL A 487 3.58 -27.44 -18.37
C VAL A 487 4.10 -27.16 -19.78
N ALA A 488 3.54 -27.82 -20.81
CA ALA A 488 3.91 -27.60 -22.20
C ALA A 488 3.45 -26.20 -22.69
N PHE A 489 2.29 -25.74 -22.28
CA PHE A 489 1.78 -24.39 -22.56
C PHE A 489 2.59 -23.30 -21.84
N VAL A 490 2.91 -23.50 -20.57
CA VAL A 490 3.71 -22.57 -19.77
C VAL A 490 5.13 -22.45 -20.33
N GLY A 491 5.75 -23.58 -20.67
CA GLY A 491 7.11 -23.64 -21.17
C GLY A 491 8.16 -23.38 -20.08
N PRO A 492 9.44 -23.12 -20.45
CA PRO A 492 10.49 -22.89 -19.49
C PRO A 492 10.36 -21.56 -18.75
N LEU A 493 10.81 -21.46 -17.50
CA LEU A 493 10.77 -20.25 -16.67
C LEU A 493 11.47 -19.04 -17.34
N THR A 494 12.39 -19.28 -18.25
CA THR A 494 13.10 -18.25 -19.04
C THR A 494 12.25 -17.63 -20.16
N ARG A 495 11.07 -18.17 -20.45
CA ARG A 495 10.14 -17.64 -21.47
C ARG A 495 9.74 -16.21 -21.19
N VAL A 496 9.48 -15.88 -19.90
CA VAL A 496 9.21 -14.51 -19.47
C VAL A 496 10.53 -13.87 -19.06
N ARG A 497 10.90 -12.80 -19.74
CA ARG A 497 12.17 -12.09 -19.54
C ARG A 497 12.04 -11.03 -18.45
N PRO A 498 13.13 -10.76 -17.70
CA PRO A 498 13.20 -9.58 -16.83
C PRO A 498 12.91 -8.30 -17.60
N GLU A 499 12.21 -7.39 -16.96
CA GLU A 499 11.91 -6.07 -17.52
C GLU A 499 12.91 -5.02 -17.03
N THR A 500 13.17 -4.01 -17.85
CA THR A 500 14.07 -2.90 -17.53
C THR A 500 13.37 -1.59 -17.82
N VAL A 501 13.52 -0.60 -16.93
CA VAL A 501 13.10 0.79 -17.15
C VAL A 501 14.29 1.73 -17.07
N HIS A 502 14.31 2.70 -17.97
CA HIS A 502 15.16 3.88 -17.95
C HIS A 502 14.26 5.08 -17.70
N ASP A 503 14.53 5.83 -16.65
CA ASP A 503 13.69 6.94 -16.17
C ASP A 503 14.52 8.24 -16.15
N LEU A 504 14.07 9.23 -16.88
CA LEU A 504 14.63 10.59 -16.90
C LEU A 504 13.58 11.55 -16.34
N GLU A 505 13.94 12.31 -15.32
CA GLU A 505 13.08 13.34 -14.74
C GLU A 505 13.78 14.69 -14.65
N ILE A 506 13.03 15.76 -14.91
CA ILE A 506 13.44 17.13 -14.67
C ILE A 506 12.30 17.82 -13.94
N GLY A 507 12.60 18.53 -12.85
CA GLY A 507 11.55 19.17 -12.09
C GLY A 507 12.03 20.38 -11.29
N ALA A 508 11.05 21.05 -10.70
CA ALA A 508 11.20 22.22 -9.87
C ALA A 508 10.39 22.07 -8.58
N THR A 509 10.93 22.57 -7.48
CA THR A 509 10.24 22.68 -6.19
C THR A 509 10.30 24.14 -5.75
N TYR A 510 9.14 24.69 -5.37
CA TYR A 510 9.01 26.05 -4.87
C TYR A 510 8.38 26.03 -3.48
N ARG A 511 9.06 26.66 -2.51
CA ARG A 511 8.57 26.80 -1.12
C ARG A 511 8.76 28.25 -0.66
N ALA A 512 7.64 28.92 -0.46
CA ALA A 512 7.60 30.30 0.08
C ALA A 512 6.47 30.40 1.10
N ALA A 513 6.33 31.56 1.76
CA ALA A 513 5.29 31.78 2.76
C ALA A 513 3.90 31.35 2.28
N GLY A 514 3.39 30.23 2.83
CA GLY A 514 2.06 29.71 2.54
C GLY A 514 1.91 28.94 1.23
N ILE A 515 2.98 28.81 0.40
CA ILE A 515 2.95 28.06 -0.86
C ILE A 515 4.00 26.96 -0.84
N GLU A 516 3.58 25.75 -1.16
CA GLU A 516 4.46 24.64 -1.54
C GLU A 516 4.00 24.12 -2.90
N ALA A 517 4.89 24.14 -3.90
CA ALA A 517 4.59 23.67 -5.24
C ALA A 517 5.73 22.80 -5.76
N GLN A 518 5.37 21.78 -6.53
CA GLN A 518 6.32 20.93 -7.26
C GLN A 518 5.77 20.67 -8.66
N ALA A 519 6.65 20.70 -9.65
CA ALA A 519 6.31 20.27 -11.01
C ALA A 519 7.48 19.47 -11.59
N ASN A 520 7.17 18.48 -12.41
CA ASN A 520 8.16 17.67 -13.11
C ASN A 520 7.67 17.19 -14.47
N VAL A 521 8.62 16.97 -15.36
CA VAL A 521 8.47 16.25 -16.62
C VAL A 521 9.25 14.94 -16.49
N TYR A 522 8.69 13.84 -16.97
CA TYR A 522 9.32 12.53 -16.92
C TYR A 522 9.24 11.79 -18.27
N SER A 523 10.23 10.93 -18.51
CA SER A 523 10.26 9.98 -19.62
C SER A 523 10.79 8.64 -19.11
N MET A 524 9.91 7.64 -19.07
CA MET A 524 10.22 6.28 -18.69
C MET A 524 10.17 5.39 -19.94
N ASP A 525 11.30 4.84 -20.33
CA ASP A 525 11.42 3.95 -21.47
C ASP A 525 11.65 2.50 -20.98
N PHE A 526 10.77 1.58 -21.39
CA PHE A 526 10.77 0.19 -20.96
C PHE A 526 11.29 -0.74 -22.05
N ARG A 527 12.03 -1.77 -21.62
CA ARG A 527 12.40 -2.92 -22.43
C ARG A 527 11.87 -4.19 -21.79
N ASN A 528 11.26 -5.06 -22.60
CA ASN A 528 10.62 -6.30 -22.15
C ASN A 528 9.61 -6.05 -21.00
N GLU A 529 8.88 -4.94 -21.03
CA GLU A 529 7.85 -4.67 -20.01
C GLU A 529 6.92 -5.88 -19.88
N ILE A 530 6.71 -6.37 -18.65
CA ILE A 530 5.74 -7.42 -18.35
C ILE A 530 4.38 -6.74 -18.20
N ALA A 531 3.72 -6.47 -19.31
CA ALA A 531 2.48 -5.69 -19.36
C ALA A 531 1.24 -6.58 -19.12
N PRO A 532 0.24 -6.09 -18.34
CA PRO A 532 -1.06 -6.76 -18.25
C PRO A 532 -1.72 -6.81 -19.62
N ILE A 533 -2.42 -7.92 -19.91
CA ILE A 533 -3.06 -8.14 -21.21
C ILE A 533 -4.56 -7.84 -21.24
N GLY A 534 -5.14 -7.49 -20.07
CA GLY A 534 -6.57 -7.22 -19.95
C GLY A 534 -7.40 -8.49 -19.77
N ALA A 535 -6.79 -9.58 -19.33
CA ALA A 535 -7.45 -10.84 -19.00
C ALA A 535 -7.05 -11.29 -17.59
N MET A 536 -7.89 -12.14 -16.99
CA MET A 536 -7.68 -12.73 -15.67
C MET A 536 -7.51 -14.23 -15.79
N SER A 537 -6.74 -14.84 -14.87
CA SER A 537 -6.74 -16.30 -14.69
C SER A 537 -8.04 -16.76 -14.02
N TYR A 538 -8.26 -18.07 -14.00
CA TYR A 538 -9.42 -18.68 -13.33
C TYR A 538 -9.51 -18.41 -11.82
N ILE A 539 -8.38 -18.08 -11.18
CA ILE A 539 -8.30 -17.69 -9.76
C ILE A 539 -8.25 -16.16 -9.57
N GLY A 540 -8.55 -15.35 -10.60
CA GLY A 540 -8.61 -13.89 -10.49
C GLY A 540 -7.27 -13.16 -10.60
N THR A 541 -6.18 -13.84 -10.95
CA THR A 541 -4.86 -13.19 -11.12
C THR A 541 -4.78 -12.49 -12.49
N PRO A 542 -4.40 -11.20 -12.57
CA PRO A 542 -4.20 -10.52 -13.84
C PRO A 542 -3.11 -11.17 -14.68
N LEU A 543 -3.45 -11.57 -15.90
CA LEU A 543 -2.49 -12.18 -16.84
C LEU A 543 -1.60 -11.10 -17.47
N ARG A 544 -0.32 -11.42 -17.65
CA ARG A 544 0.71 -10.53 -18.20
C ARG A 544 1.59 -11.24 -19.20
N LYS A 545 2.23 -10.46 -20.08
CA LYS A 545 3.29 -10.94 -20.98
C LYS A 545 4.32 -9.86 -21.26
N ASN A 546 5.51 -10.25 -21.73
CA ASN A 546 6.49 -9.29 -22.21
C ASN A 546 5.99 -8.56 -23.46
N VAL A 547 6.13 -7.24 -23.46
CA VAL A 547 6.10 -6.40 -24.67
C VAL A 547 7.50 -5.87 -24.93
N GLY A 548 7.91 -5.79 -26.21
CA GLY A 548 9.30 -5.51 -26.56
C GLY A 548 9.79 -4.14 -26.07
N ALA A 549 9.04 -3.09 -26.39
CA ALA A 549 9.33 -1.71 -26.01
C ALA A 549 8.04 -0.94 -25.74
N SER A 550 8.06 -0.12 -24.71
CA SER A 550 6.99 0.79 -24.33
C SER A 550 7.54 2.05 -23.68
N TYR A 551 6.74 3.10 -23.56
CA TYR A 551 7.12 4.28 -22.81
C TYR A 551 5.97 4.91 -22.06
N ARG A 552 6.34 5.67 -21.00
CA ARG A 552 5.45 6.55 -20.23
C ARG A 552 6.11 7.93 -20.19
N ARG A 553 5.44 8.96 -20.70
CA ARG A 553 5.94 10.34 -20.72
C ARG A 553 4.86 11.26 -20.21
N GLY A 554 5.22 12.23 -19.38
CA GLY A 554 4.20 13.11 -18.83
C GLY A 554 4.75 14.31 -18.07
N VAL A 555 3.80 15.15 -17.69
CA VAL A 555 3.99 16.30 -16.82
C VAL A 555 3.13 16.12 -15.59
N GLU A 556 3.71 16.38 -14.44
CA GLU A 556 3.04 16.30 -13.14
C GLU A 556 3.22 17.62 -12.39
N ALA A 557 2.19 18.07 -11.72
CA ALA A 557 2.23 19.24 -10.85
C ALA A 557 1.45 18.99 -9.57
N ASP A 558 1.95 19.56 -8.47
CA ASP A 558 1.33 19.52 -7.14
C ASP A 558 1.51 20.89 -6.49
N VAL A 559 0.44 21.43 -5.91
CA VAL A 559 0.48 22.70 -5.20
C VAL A 559 -0.37 22.65 -3.95
N THR A 560 0.15 23.19 -2.86
CA THR A 560 -0.61 23.50 -1.64
C THR A 560 -0.40 24.97 -1.34
N TYR A 561 -1.50 25.72 -1.20
CA TYR A 561 -1.48 27.16 -0.96
C TYR A 561 -2.44 27.54 0.17
N ARG A 562 -1.88 28.13 1.22
CA ARG A 562 -2.67 28.80 2.26
C ARG A 562 -3.05 30.20 1.82
N VAL A 563 -4.23 30.28 1.16
CA VAL A 563 -4.75 31.54 0.57
C VAL A 563 -5.09 32.55 1.66
N LEU A 564 -5.66 32.06 2.77
CA LEU A 564 -6.01 32.84 3.96
C LEU A 564 -5.57 32.06 5.20
N PRO A 565 -5.45 32.68 6.37
CA PRO A 565 -5.13 31.97 7.61
C PRO A 565 -6.03 30.77 7.91
N ARG A 566 -7.26 30.78 7.38
CA ARG A 566 -8.28 29.73 7.57
C ARG A 566 -8.64 28.95 6.31
N LEU A 567 -8.05 29.27 5.14
CA LEU A 567 -8.34 28.61 3.88
C LEU A 567 -7.07 28.07 3.23
N THR A 568 -7.00 26.75 3.11
CA THR A 568 -5.94 26.05 2.38
C THR A 568 -6.52 25.37 1.14
N LEU A 569 -5.92 25.62 -0.01
CA LEU A 569 -6.20 24.94 -1.27
C LEU A 569 -5.04 23.99 -1.59
N SER A 570 -5.36 22.78 -1.98
CA SER A 570 -4.39 21.82 -2.50
C SER A 570 -4.90 21.29 -3.84
N ALA A 571 -4.01 21.18 -4.81
CA ALA A 571 -4.34 20.61 -6.11
C ALA A 571 -3.15 19.82 -6.66
N ASN A 572 -3.44 18.76 -7.38
CA ASN A 572 -2.45 18.11 -8.22
C ASN A 572 -3.06 17.70 -9.56
N ALA A 573 -2.21 17.60 -10.56
CA ALA A 573 -2.58 17.17 -11.90
C ALA A 573 -1.44 16.43 -12.58
N ALA A 574 -1.80 15.46 -13.42
CA ALA A 574 -0.89 14.75 -14.30
C ALA A 574 -1.49 14.63 -15.71
N ALA A 575 -0.69 14.97 -16.71
CA ALA A 575 -1.00 14.71 -18.10
C ALA A 575 0.07 13.82 -18.71
N SER A 576 -0.32 12.74 -19.38
CA SER A 576 0.62 11.75 -19.90
C SER A 576 0.28 11.23 -21.30
N ALA A 577 1.34 10.86 -22.03
CA ALA A 577 1.27 10.14 -23.29
C ALA A 577 2.06 8.83 -23.14
N ASN A 578 1.37 7.72 -23.23
CA ASN A 578 1.90 6.40 -22.94
C ASN A 578 1.66 5.48 -24.13
N ARG A 579 2.64 4.65 -24.52
CA ARG A 579 2.52 3.75 -25.68
C ARG A 579 3.27 2.45 -25.46
N ILE A 580 2.68 1.38 -25.95
CA ILE A 580 3.35 0.13 -26.30
C ILE A 580 3.64 0.20 -27.81
N ARG A 581 4.89 0.05 -28.19
CA ARG A 581 5.32 0.18 -29.60
C ARG A 581 4.72 -0.91 -30.49
N GLU A 582 4.71 -2.12 -29.98
CA GLU A 582 4.15 -3.27 -30.67
C GLU A 582 3.52 -4.21 -29.64
N TYR A 583 2.28 -4.57 -29.86
CA TYR A 583 1.50 -5.49 -29.04
C TYR A 583 0.85 -6.53 -29.95
N THR A 584 1.19 -7.81 -29.74
CA THR A 584 0.56 -8.91 -30.46
C THR A 584 -0.51 -9.52 -29.55
N ASP A 585 -1.75 -9.42 -29.92
CA ASP A 585 -2.86 -10.13 -29.29
C ASP A 585 -2.95 -11.53 -29.87
N SER A 586 -2.90 -12.54 -29.00
CA SER A 586 -2.99 -13.96 -29.36
C SER A 586 -4.22 -14.62 -28.72
N SER A 587 -5.23 -13.86 -28.34
CA SER A 587 -6.47 -14.38 -27.75
C SER A 587 -7.41 -15.01 -28.78
N GLY A 588 -7.30 -14.65 -30.05
CA GLY A 588 -8.06 -15.25 -31.14
C GLY A 588 -7.28 -16.33 -31.90
N ASP A 589 -7.94 -16.98 -32.89
CA ASP A 589 -7.34 -18.04 -33.73
C ASP A 589 -6.10 -17.57 -34.51
N THR A 590 -6.06 -16.30 -34.87
CA THR A 590 -4.93 -15.69 -35.57
C THR A 590 -4.38 -14.53 -34.75
N PRO A 591 -3.07 -14.54 -34.41
CA PRO A 591 -2.44 -13.44 -33.72
C PRO A 591 -2.54 -12.13 -34.51
N VAL A 592 -2.97 -11.05 -33.85
CA VAL A 592 -3.08 -9.72 -34.45
C VAL A 592 -2.06 -8.76 -33.78
N THR A 593 -1.24 -8.10 -34.59
CA THR A 593 -0.24 -7.15 -34.07
C THR A 593 -0.70 -5.70 -34.25
N TYR A 594 -0.79 -5.00 -33.13
CA TYR A 594 -1.11 -3.58 -33.02
C TYR A 594 0.16 -2.77 -32.79
N ARG A 595 0.20 -1.53 -33.30
CA ARG A 595 1.37 -0.64 -33.15
C ARG A 595 0.99 0.66 -32.46
N ASP A 596 1.92 1.20 -31.66
CA ASP A 596 1.80 2.47 -30.92
C ASP A 596 0.48 2.60 -30.15
N VAL A 597 0.05 1.51 -29.49
CA VAL A 597 -1.19 1.46 -28.71
C VAL A 597 -1.02 2.03 -27.30
N GLU A 598 -2.10 2.54 -26.74
CA GLU A 598 -2.12 2.96 -25.33
C GLU A 598 -2.18 1.74 -24.41
N PRO A 599 -1.31 1.68 -23.40
CA PRO A 599 -1.43 0.65 -22.37
C PRO A 599 -2.77 0.73 -21.65
N LEU A 600 -3.33 -0.42 -21.33
CA LEU A 600 -4.61 -0.49 -20.62
C LEU A 600 -4.54 0.20 -19.25
N LEU A 601 -5.68 0.73 -18.79
CA LEU A 601 -5.88 1.38 -17.48
C LEU A 601 -4.86 2.52 -17.21
N THR A 602 -4.46 3.23 -18.28
CA THR A 602 -3.50 4.33 -18.22
C THR A 602 -4.18 5.61 -18.70
N PRO A 603 -4.88 6.34 -17.81
CA PRO A 603 -5.57 7.58 -18.18
C PRO A 603 -4.57 8.66 -18.60
N ARG A 604 -4.92 9.43 -19.64
CA ARG A 604 -4.08 10.53 -20.14
C ARG A 604 -4.06 11.74 -19.20
N PHE A 605 -5.11 11.93 -18.42
CA PHE A 605 -5.24 13.06 -17.49
C PHE A 605 -5.90 12.64 -16.19
N VAL A 606 -5.27 13.02 -15.07
CA VAL A 606 -5.78 12.81 -13.71
C VAL A 606 -5.57 14.10 -12.94
N THR A 607 -6.57 14.53 -12.17
CA THR A 607 -6.42 15.71 -11.30
C THR A 607 -7.23 15.54 -10.02
N PHE A 608 -6.74 16.16 -8.96
CA PHE A 608 -7.37 16.22 -7.65
C PHE A 608 -7.27 17.64 -7.08
N GLN A 609 -8.35 18.13 -6.48
CA GLN A 609 -8.39 19.40 -5.78
C GLN A 609 -9.02 19.22 -4.41
N ARG A 610 -8.54 19.97 -3.45
CA ARG A 610 -9.10 20.04 -2.09
C ARG A 610 -9.08 21.46 -1.58
N ALA A 611 -10.23 21.93 -1.07
CA ALA A 611 -10.35 23.14 -0.29
C ALA A 611 -10.64 22.78 1.18
N THR A 612 -9.83 23.29 2.11
CA THR A 612 -10.04 23.10 3.55
C THR A 612 -10.27 24.47 4.18
N PHE A 613 -11.40 24.64 4.84
CA PHE A 613 -11.81 25.90 5.50
C PHE A 613 -12.01 25.67 6.99
N GLU A 614 -11.18 26.30 7.81
CA GLU A 614 -11.34 26.35 9.27
C GLU A 614 -12.33 27.43 9.65
N ALA A 615 -13.65 27.09 9.64
CA ALA A 615 -14.73 28.06 9.92
C ALA A 615 -14.57 28.67 11.33
N THR A 616 -14.17 27.83 12.29
CA THR A 616 -13.76 28.24 13.65
C THR A 616 -12.58 27.39 14.13
N HIS A 617 -12.04 27.64 15.32
CA HIS A 617 -11.05 26.74 15.94
C HIS A 617 -11.59 25.33 16.21
N ALA A 618 -12.91 25.18 16.32
CA ALA A 618 -13.57 23.90 16.58
C ALA A 618 -14.14 23.26 15.31
N VAL A 619 -14.32 23.98 14.21
CA VAL A 619 -15.04 23.50 13.01
C VAL A 619 -14.16 23.65 11.78
N ALA A 620 -13.90 22.53 11.11
CA ALA A 620 -13.23 22.47 9.81
C ALA A 620 -14.15 21.82 8.77
N LEU A 621 -14.19 22.43 7.59
CA LEU A 621 -14.92 21.93 6.41
C LEU A 621 -13.92 21.60 5.31
N ALA A 622 -14.14 20.52 4.57
CA ALA A 622 -13.36 20.21 3.39
C ALA A 622 -14.26 19.80 2.23
N LEU A 623 -13.85 20.22 1.04
CA LEU A 623 -14.43 19.83 -0.24
C LEU A 623 -13.32 19.23 -1.10
N GLU A 624 -13.58 18.07 -1.69
CA GLU A 624 -12.62 17.35 -2.52
C GLU A 624 -13.25 17.02 -3.87
N THR A 625 -12.50 17.27 -4.94
CA THR A 625 -12.90 16.86 -6.29
C THR A 625 -11.78 16.05 -6.93
N ARG A 626 -12.16 15.11 -7.79
CA ARG A 626 -11.24 14.31 -8.57
C ARG A 626 -11.82 14.03 -9.93
N TYR A 627 -10.96 14.13 -10.95
CA TYR A 627 -11.29 13.74 -12.30
C TYR A 627 -10.21 12.80 -12.85
N THR A 628 -10.65 11.71 -13.46
CA THR A 628 -9.80 10.76 -14.19
C THR A 628 -10.36 10.62 -15.60
N SER A 629 -9.55 10.89 -16.63
CA SER A 629 -9.94 10.72 -18.02
C SER A 629 -10.17 9.23 -18.35
N ARG A 630 -10.87 8.97 -19.43
CA ARG A 630 -11.05 7.60 -19.94
C ARG A 630 -9.69 6.90 -20.18
N SER A 631 -9.69 5.58 -20.08
CA SER A 631 -8.58 4.70 -20.43
C SER A 631 -9.08 3.43 -21.13
N TYR A 632 -8.19 2.68 -21.76
CA TYR A 632 -8.58 1.42 -22.43
C TYR A 632 -8.54 0.25 -21.45
N LEU A 633 -9.32 -0.80 -21.74
CA LEU A 633 -9.35 -2.06 -20.99
C LEU A 633 -8.45 -3.14 -21.62
N GLN A 634 -7.94 -2.89 -22.82
CA GLN A 634 -7.05 -3.76 -23.58
C GLN A 634 -5.93 -2.92 -24.24
N ASN A 635 -4.80 -3.58 -24.59
CA ASN A 635 -3.68 -2.95 -25.28
C ASN A 635 -3.88 -2.89 -26.81
N THR A 636 -5.10 -2.65 -27.27
CA THR A 636 -5.47 -2.55 -28.68
C THR A 636 -5.84 -1.14 -29.11
N SER A 637 -6.05 -0.24 -28.15
CA SER A 637 -6.63 1.09 -28.32
C SER A 637 -8.01 1.08 -28.98
N ASP A 638 -8.75 -0.02 -28.83
CA ASP A 638 -10.10 -0.16 -29.36
C ASP A 638 -11.10 0.63 -28.50
N ALA A 639 -11.82 1.55 -29.13
CA ALA A 639 -12.79 2.41 -28.46
C ALA A 639 -14.02 1.67 -27.89
N ARG A 640 -14.24 0.42 -28.25
CA ARG A 640 -15.29 -0.44 -27.68
C ARG A 640 -14.97 -0.88 -26.25
N TYR A 641 -13.68 -0.97 -25.90
CA TYR A 641 -13.19 -1.47 -24.62
C TYR A 641 -12.54 -0.34 -23.82
N VAL A 642 -13.36 0.49 -23.21
CA VAL A 642 -12.88 1.66 -22.46
C VAL A 642 -13.42 1.66 -21.03
N LEU A 643 -12.59 2.07 -20.10
CA LEU A 643 -13.02 2.53 -18.79
C LEU A 643 -13.43 4.00 -18.96
N PRO A 644 -14.70 4.37 -18.76
CA PRO A 644 -15.18 5.73 -18.93
C PRO A 644 -14.48 6.72 -17.99
N ALA A 645 -14.46 7.99 -18.37
CA ALA A 645 -14.02 9.07 -17.50
C ALA A 645 -14.89 9.15 -16.23
N ALA A 646 -14.26 9.48 -15.11
CA ALA A 646 -14.92 9.57 -13.81
C ALA A 646 -14.68 10.92 -13.15
N PHE A 647 -15.71 11.46 -12.52
CA PHE A 647 -15.66 12.64 -11.66
C PHE A 647 -16.20 12.29 -10.27
N ASP A 648 -15.48 12.71 -9.23
CA ASP A 648 -15.83 12.56 -7.83
C ASP A 648 -15.99 13.90 -7.16
N LEU A 649 -16.98 14.00 -6.30
CA LEU A 649 -17.17 15.12 -5.36
C LEU A 649 -17.43 14.54 -3.98
N ASP A 650 -16.53 14.82 -3.04
CA ASP A 650 -16.62 14.44 -1.64
C ASP A 650 -16.59 15.68 -0.75
N ALA A 651 -17.23 15.62 0.41
CA ALA A 651 -17.15 16.68 1.41
C ALA A 651 -17.06 16.10 2.82
N SER A 652 -16.46 16.86 3.73
CA SER A 652 -16.43 16.50 5.15
C SER A 652 -16.55 17.71 6.05
N ALA A 653 -17.11 17.48 7.24
CA ALA A 653 -17.19 18.45 8.33
C ALA A 653 -16.67 17.79 9.61
N ALA A 654 -15.75 18.47 10.30
CA ALA A 654 -15.15 18.01 11.54
C ALA A 654 -15.42 19.03 12.66
N TRP A 655 -15.88 18.56 13.82
CA TRP A 655 -16.05 19.33 15.04
C TRP A 655 -15.13 18.82 16.13
N ARG A 656 -14.42 19.71 16.80
CA ARG A 656 -13.54 19.43 17.94
C ARG A 656 -14.07 20.11 19.18
N LEU A 657 -14.37 19.32 20.21
CA LEU A 657 -14.92 19.77 21.49
C LEU A 657 -14.11 19.17 22.63
N GLY A 658 -13.10 19.89 23.09
CA GLY A 658 -12.16 19.34 24.09
C GLY A 658 -11.47 18.09 23.59
N ASN A 659 -11.66 16.96 24.29
CA ASN A 659 -11.09 15.68 23.91
C ASN A 659 -11.92 14.88 22.88
N TYR A 660 -13.04 15.45 22.42
CA TYR A 660 -13.94 14.80 21.46
C TYR A 660 -13.74 15.38 20.06
N GLN A 661 -13.82 14.54 19.07
CA GLN A 661 -13.89 14.93 17.66
C GLN A 661 -15.02 14.14 16.99
N LEU A 662 -15.92 14.86 16.32
CA LEU A 662 -16.95 14.30 15.45
C LEU A 662 -16.59 14.64 14.00
N VAL A 663 -16.59 13.64 13.12
CA VAL A 663 -16.40 13.85 11.67
C VAL A 663 -17.59 13.25 10.93
N VAL A 664 -18.18 14.03 10.03
CA VAL A 664 -19.19 13.55 9.07
C VAL A 664 -18.57 13.70 7.69
N ARG A 665 -18.57 12.62 6.91
CA ARG A 665 -18.04 12.59 5.55
C ARG A 665 -19.09 12.04 4.59
N GLY A 666 -19.33 12.76 3.50
CA GLY A 666 -20.11 12.31 2.35
C GLY A 666 -19.17 12.04 1.17
N ASN A 667 -19.26 10.85 0.60
CA ASN A 667 -18.51 10.47 -0.59
C ASN A 667 -19.45 10.35 -1.79
N ASN A 668 -18.91 10.63 -3.00
CA ASN A 668 -19.67 10.59 -4.26
C ASN A 668 -21.00 11.39 -4.17
N LEU A 669 -20.92 12.63 -3.73
CA LEU A 669 -22.10 13.49 -3.49
C LEU A 669 -22.96 13.71 -4.74
N THR A 670 -22.35 13.63 -5.92
CA THR A 670 -23.05 13.72 -7.22
C THR A 670 -23.85 12.47 -7.56
N ASP A 671 -23.70 11.39 -6.77
CA ASP A 671 -24.31 10.07 -7.02
C ASP A 671 -23.99 9.50 -8.42
N SER A 672 -22.79 9.81 -8.88
CA SER A 672 -22.35 9.45 -10.23
C SER A 672 -22.12 7.93 -10.32
N LYS A 673 -22.65 7.31 -11.37
CA LYS A 673 -22.52 5.89 -11.68
C LYS A 673 -21.20 5.65 -12.42
N LYS A 674 -20.11 5.43 -11.71
CA LYS A 674 -18.76 5.27 -12.25
C LYS A 674 -18.16 3.90 -11.94
N TYR A 675 -17.04 3.61 -12.58
CA TYR A 675 -16.27 2.40 -12.40
C TYR A 675 -14.86 2.73 -11.91
N GLY A 676 -14.34 1.92 -11.00
CA GLY A 676 -12.99 2.10 -10.43
C GLY A 676 -11.90 1.50 -11.30
N SER A 677 -12.22 0.40 -11.98
CA SER A 677 -11.33 -0.36 -12.87
C SER A 677 -12.15 -1.29 -13.73
N GLY A 678 -11.51 -2.11 -14.58
CA GLY A 678 -12.15 -3.12 -15.41
C GLY A 678 -11.16 -3.89 -16.27
N TYR A 679 -11.66 -4.82 -17.02
CA TYR A 679 -10.94 -5.57 -18.05
C TYR A 679 -11.90 -5.92 -19.18
N ALA A 680 -11.39 -6.41 -20.31
CA ALA A 680 -12.20 -6.90 -21.39
C ALA A 680 -11.76 -8.32 -21.77
N SER A 681 -12.73 -9.24 -21.89
CA SER A 681 -12.52 -10.62 -22.29
C SER A 681 -13.65 -11.05 -23.22
N ASP A 682 -13.33 -11.86 -24.21
CA ASP A 682 -14.30 -12.46 -25.15
C ASP A 682 -15.27 -11.45 -25.78
N GLY A 683 -14.73 -10.25 -26.12
CA GLY A 683 -15.52 -9.20 -26.75
C GLY A 683 -16.44 -8.42 -25.79
N VAL A 684 -16.35 -8.63 -24.47
CA VAL A 684 -17.19 -8.01 -23.45
C VAL A 684 -16.33 -7.16 -22.50
N SER A 685 -16.84 -5.97 -22.16
CA SER A 685 -16.26 -5.12 -21.13
C SER A 685 -16.84 -5.46 -19.75
N TYR A 686 -15.95 -5.66 -18.78
CA TYR A 686 -16.26 -5.96 -17.38
C TYR A 686 -15.76 -4.83 -16.49
N TYR A 687 -16.57 -4.42 -15.50
CA TYR A 687 -16.26 -3.28 -14.64
C TYR A 687 -16.37 -3.58 -13.15
N TYR A 688 -15.47 -3.00 -12.39
CA TYR A 688 -15.54 -2.89 -10.93
C TYR A 688 -16.31 -1.62 -10.57
N VAL A 689 -17.45 -1.78 -9.92
CA VAL A 689 -18.30 -0.64 -9.54
C VAL A 689 -17.73 0.11 -8.35
N VAL A 690 -17.94 1.42 -8.34
CA VAL A 690 -17.72 2.28 -7.17
C VAL A 690 -19.05 2.47 -6.44
N PRO A 691 -19.08 2.54 -5.10
CA PRO A 691 -20.30 2.78 -4.36
C PRO A 691 -21.03 4.08 -4.79
N PRO A 692 -22.38 4.12 -4.75
CA PRO A 692 -23.15 5.33 -4.94
C PRO A 692 -22.86 6.34 -3.82
N ARG A 693 -23.59 7.44 -3.77
CA ARG A 693 -23.51 8.39 -2.66
C ARG A 693 -23.64 7.66 -1.32
N ASN A 694 -22.71 7.96 -0.41
CA ASN A 694 -22.64 7.31 0.89
C ASN A 694 -22.10 8.25 1.95
N VAL A 695 -22.36 7.93 3.22
CA VAL A 695 -22.00 8.77 4.36
C VAL A 695 -21.35 7.93 5.44
N PHE A 696 -20.34 8.51 6.10
CA PHE A 696 -19.69 7.96 7.29
C PHE A 696 -19.68 9.00 8.40
N VAL A 697 -19.90 8.55 9.62
CA VAL A 697 -19.82 9.35 10.84
C VAL A 697 -18.83 8.72 11.79
N SER A 698 -17.87 9.50 12.27
CA SER A 698 -16.81 9.04 13.17
C SER A 698 -16.80 9.89 14.44
N VAL A 699 -16.73 9.23 15.59
CA VAL A 699 -16.54 9.86 16.91
C VAL A 699 -15.22 9.37 17.47
N LYS A 700 -14.35 10.30 17.85
CA LYS A 700 -13.05 10.04 18.48
C LYS A 700 -12.99 10.71 19.84
N VAL A 701 -12.50 10.00 20.85
CA VAL A 701 -12.34 10.50 22.22
C VAL A 701 -10.89 10.28 22.65
N GLY A 702 -10.23 11.34 23.09
CA GLY A 702 -8.89 11.28 23.70
C GLY A 702 -8.96 11.14 25.23
N PHE A 703 -8.05 10.37 25.85
CA PHE A 703 -7.95 10.20 27.31
C PHE A 703 -6.50 10.07 27.81
#